data_8fc6968d94321ff012a111676ba298a1
#
_entry.id   8fc6968d94321ff012a111676ba298a1
#
_cell.length_a   1.000
_cell.length_b   1.000
_cell.length_c   1.000
_cell.angle_alpha   90.00
_cell.angle_beta   90.00
_cell.angle_gamma   90.00
#
_symmetry.space_group_name_H-M   'P 1'
#
loop_
_entity.id
_entity.type
_entity.pdbx_description
1 polymer ?
#
loop_
_entity_poly.entity_id
_entity_poly.type
_entity_poly.pdbx_seq_one_letter_code
_entity_poly.pdbx_strand_id
1 'polypeptide(L)'
;MFRRLLILIFFFVVFAVQSQDRNEIIQQRIEFISEQLQSEDIDLTNVIEALNFYYDNKLNLNSAVAEELEELNLLTSVQINDLILHRKRFGKFITIYELQSLRYWDLSTIQLVLPFVFVDDKLDNLHISLKEALREGKFEWFLRYQPTVERKAGYADVSDSVLQTSNNYYYGNSDRYYSRFRYTYKTNISIGITAEKDAGEQFFKGAQKNGFDFYSGHVFFKGGKYLKSFAIGDYQVQVGQGLNLWSSYAFGKTADISTMKRNAIPIRAYTSVDENRFLRGAAADFGYKNFSLLSFASVKKVDATVAIADSSYEDLEFISTLDLSGLHRTNREIEKKNGLTEYVAGANLRYVNSALRLGAAGVVQGYDKPFVKNETYYNQYDFRGKQNIAASFDYNYVFKNVNLFGEVSRNYFQYNGENFGGTAMVHGAMLSLDPNASVGILYRDYGRGYQTFYNAGFSEGSNTQNERGLYVGGKFKLTKAWNLNGYVDLFQFPWMKYLVDAPSQGHEILIQPSYKPNKIFEIYGRFRQQLRQKNSRDSDGTVTSIEDVLQRNYRLNVSYVVNEFFTLKSRIEYVTLNRMSNTPEKGMLFTQDLLYKPKGFPVDLALRYALFDTDSYDTRLYSFENNALYVFAVPAYYYQGNRAYILLRYSFLRHCDLWVRYGYFLYNNRKTISSGAEEIKGSRKSDLVIQLRISW
;
A
#
# COMPACT_ATOMS: atom_id res chain seq x y z
N MET A 1 -21.93 -22.93 41.90
CA MET A 1 -21.95 -22.15 40.65
C MET A 1 -20.65 -22.30 39.84
N PHE A 2 -19.48 -22.29 40.44
CA PHE A 2 -18.17 -22.44 39.80
C PHE A 2 -17.92 -23.80 39.09
N ARG A 3 -18.46 -24.90 39.61
CA ARG A 3 -18.28 -26.26 39.05
C ARG A 3 -19.08 -26.49 37.74
N ARG A 4 -20.16 -25.73 37.50
CA ARG A 4 -20.95 -25.81 36.24
C ARG A 4 -20.35 -24.93 35.14
N LEU A 5 -19.59 -23.90 35.49
CA LEU A 5 -18.85 -23.06 34.53
C LEU A 5 -17.65 -23.79 33.95
N LEU A 6 -16.98 -24.63 34.77
CA LEU A 6 -15.84 -25.44 34.29
C LEU A 6 -16.24 -26.57 33.34
N ILE A 7 -17.45 -27.11 33.48
CA ILE A 7 -17.97 -28.18 32.59
C ILE A 7 -18.39 -27.59 31.23
N LEU A 8 -18.87 -26.35 31.17
CA LEU A 8 -19.16 -25.66 29.91
C LEU A 8 -17.90 -25.30 29.12
N ILE A 9 -16.79 -25.04 29.78
CA ILE A 9 -15.49 -24.78 29.15
C ILE A 9 -14.89 -26.08 28.56
N PHE A 10 -15.16 -27.25 29.14
CA PHE A 10 -14.61 -28.53 28.70
C PHE A 10 -15.32 -29.12 27.45
N PHE A 11 -16.56 -28.71 27.15
CA PHE A 11 -17.30 -29.22 25.98
C PHE A 11 -16.98 -28.48 24.67
N PHE A 12 -16.20 -27.39 24.68
CA PHE A 12 -15.83 -26.60 23.48
C PHE A 12 -14.47 -26.99 22.88
N VAL A 13 -13.80 -28.02 23.35
CA VAL A 13 -12.39 -28.34 22.99
C VAL A 13 -12.22 -29.28 21.78
N VAL A 14 -13.29 -29.78 21.17
CA VAL A 14 -13.11 -30.72 20.06
C VAL A 14 -13.70 -30.09 18.78
N PHE A 15 -12.87 -29.66 17.89
CA PHE A 15 -12.95 -29.44 16.43
C PHE A 15 -12.31 -28.11 15.99
N ALA A 16 -10.96 -28.07 15.92
CA ALA A 16 -10.25 -27.07 15.13
C ALA A 16 -8.85 -27.55 14.74
N VAL A 17 -8.76 -28.37 13.74
CA VAL A 17 -7.49 -28.70 13.10
C VAL A 17 -7.57 -28.18 11.65
N GLN A 18 -6.80 -27.13 11.33
CA GLN A 18 -6.28 -26.78 10.00
C GLN A 18 -6.10 -25.27 9.69
N SER A 19 -6.05 -24.34 10.65
CA SER A 19 -5.94 -22.91 10.33
C SER A 19 -4.61 -22.21 10.71
N GLN A 20 -3.62 -22.92 11.21
CA GLN A 20 -2.48 -22.30 11.89
C GLN A 20 -1.33 -21.79 10.98
N ASP A 21 -1.03 -22.46 9.87
CA ASP A 21 0.09 -22.07 8.99
C ASP A 21 -0.19 -20.83 8.15
N ARG A 22 -1.46 -20.58 7.81
CA ARG A 22 -1.89 -19.49 6.94
C ARG A 22 -1.52 -18.11 7.46
N ASN A 23 -1.90 -17.82 8.69
CA ASN A 23 -1.74 -16.48 9.27
C ASN A 23 -0.28 -16.10 9.50
N GLU A 24 0.57 -17.07 9.78
CA GLU A 24 1.97 -16.81 10.08
C GLU A 24 2.76 -16.40 8.83
N ILE A 25 2.62 -17.13 7.73
CA ILE A 25 3.33 -16.86 6.47
C ILE A 25 2.91 -15.51 5.89
N ILE A 26 1.60 -15.28 5.84
CA ILE A 26 1.05 -14.01 5.32
C ILE A 26 1.45 -12.86 6.23
N GLN A 27 1.36 -13.02 7.54
CA GLN A 27 1.72 -12.01 8.50
C GLN A 27 3.21 -11.67 8.48
N GLN A 28 4.10 -12.65 8.37
CA GLN A 28 5.54 -12.41 8.19
C GLN A 28 5.81 -11.61 6.92
N ARG A 29 5.08 -11.87 5.83
CA ARG A 29 5.23 -11.11 4.58
C ARG A 29 4.69 -9.69 4.70
N ILE A 30 3.55 -9.51 5.33
CA ILE A 30 2.97 -8.19 5.62
C ILE A 30 3.91 -7.37 6.49
N GLU A 31 4.43 -7.96 7.56
CA GLU A 31 5.40 -7.33 8.44
C GLU A 31 6.66 -6.92 7.69
N PHE A 32 7.22 -7.83 6.87
CA PHE A 32 8.37 -7.53 6.02
C PHE A 32 8.11 -6.34 5.08
N ILE A 33 6.95 -6.30 4.43
CA ILE A 33 6.54 -5.21 3.54
C ILE A 33 6.35 -3.92 4.34
N SER A 34 5.65 -3.98 5.48
CA SER A 34 5.31 -2.83 6.31
C SER A 34 6.51 -2.19 6.96
N GLU A 35 7.49 -2.99 7.36
CA GLU A 35 8.74 -2.49 7.94
C GLU A 35 9.58 -1.69 6.95
N GLN A 36 9.30 -1.82 5.65
CA GLN A 36 9.92 -1.02 4.60
C GLN A 36 9.26 0.36 4.45
N LEU A 37 8.03 0.50 4.94
CA LEU A 37 7.23 1.70 4.80
C LEU A 37 7.43 2.58 6.05
N GLN A 38 7.60 3.87 5.83
CA GLN A 38 7.81 4.85 6.89
C GLN A 38 6.69 5.90 6.90
N SER A 39 5.43 5.44 6.78
CA SER A 39 4.25 6.29 6.79
C SER A 39 3.10 5.59 7.48
N GLU A 40 2.24 6.35 8.15
CA GLU A 40 1.00 5.88 8.78
C GLU A 40 -0.11 5.64 7.75
N ASP A 41 -0.09 6.37 6.61
CA ASP A 41 -1.20 6.48 5.66
C ASP A 41 -1.09 5.52 4.45
N ILE A 42 -0.48 4.34 4.64
CA ILE A 42 -0.29 3.40 3.55
C ILE A 42 -1.32 2.30 3.61
N ASP A 43 -2.16 2.21 2.57
CA ASP A 43 -3.11 1.13 2.42
C ASP A 43 -2.48 -0.09 1.71
N LEU A 44 -2.21 -1.15 2.46
CA LEU A 44 -1.73 -2.44 1.95
C LEU A 44 -2.84 -3.47 1.75
N THR A 45 -4.11 -3.09 1.87
CA THR A 45 -5.25 -4.01 1.79
C THR A 45 -5.17 -4.88 0.56
N ASN A 46 -4.89 -4.30 -0.61
CA ASN A 46 -4.79 -5.05 -1.87
C ASN A 46 -3.68 -6.11 -1.88
N VAL A 47 -2.52 -5.83 -1.25
CA VAL A 47 -1.40 -6.78 -1.16
C VAL A 47 -1.74 -7.92 -0.21
N ILE A 48 -2.31 -7.58 0.95
CA ILE A 48 -2.75 -8.54 1.96
C ILE A 48 -3.84 -9.45 1.37
N GLU A 49 -4.77 -8.87 0.62
CA GLU A 49 -5.81 -9.62 -0.06
C GLU A 49 -5.27 -10.56 -1.12
N ALA A 50 -4.34 -10.12 -1.96
CA ALA A 50 -3.72 -10.98 -2.97
C ALA A 50 -3.01 -12.19 -2.31
N LEU A 51 -2.23 -11.96 -1.25
CA LEU A 51 -1.55 -13.04 -0.53
C LEU A 51 -2.55 -14.01 0.13
N ASN A 52 -3.59 -13.49 0.81
CA ASN A 52 -4.63 -14.34 1.40
C ASN A 52 -5.38 -15.12 0.33
N PHE A 53 -5.72 -14.46 -0.76
CA PHE A 53 -6.45 -15.04 -1.86
C PHE A 53 -5.68 -16.19 -2.52
N TYR A 54 -4.40 -16.01 -2.88
CA TYR A 54 -3.58 -17.06 -3.47
C TYR A 54 -3.14 -18.14 -2.48
N TYR A 55 -3.19 -17.86 -1.18
CA TYR A 55 -3.03 -18.91 -0.18
C TYR A 55 -4.23 -19.88 -0.18
N ASP A 56 -5.45 -19.32 -0.29
CA ASP A 56 -6.70 -20.12 -0.36
C ASP A 56 -6.94 -20.75 -1.73
N ASN A 57 -6.50 -20.07 -2.80
CA ASN A 57 -6.68 -20.46 -4.19
C ASN A 57 -5.31 -20.58 -4.85
N LYS A 58 -4.59 -21.65 -4.52
CA LYS A 58 -3.21 -21.86 -4.99
C LYS A 58 -3.15 -21.91 -6.52
N LEU A 59 -2.05 -21.41 -7.08
CA LEU A 59 -1.79 -21.43 -8.50
C LEU A 59 -1.24 -22.80 -8.93
N ASN A 60 -1.84 -23.38 -9.96
CA ASN A 60 -1.30 -24.58 -10.60
C ASN A 60 -0.11 -24.20 -11.50
N LEU A 61 1.10 -24.63 -11.14
CA LEU A 61 2.32 -24.31 -11.90
C LEU A 61 2.30 -24.82 -13.34
N ASN A 62 1.47 -25.80 -13.68
CA ASN A 62 1.31 -26.30 -15.04
C ASN A 62 0.43 -25.41 -15.92
N SER A 63 -0.45 -24.60 -15.35
CA SER A 63 -1.35 -23.72 -16.10
C SER A 63 -1.11 -22.23 -15.84
N ALA A 64 -0.49 -21.86 -14.70
CA ALA A 64 -0.25 -20.47 -14.32
C ALA A 64 0.48 -19.69 -15.41
N VAL A 65 -0.03 -18.50 -15.71
CA VAL A 65 0.59 -17.54 -16.63
C VAL A 65 1.56 -16.60 -15.90
N ALA A 66 2.42 -15.90 -16.65
CA ALA A 66 3.43 -15.02 -16.06
C ALA A 66 2.80 -13.95 -15.16
N GLU A 67 1.70 -13.37 -15.59
CA GLU A 67 0.97 -12.31 -14.87
C GLU A 67 0.47 -12.77 -13.50
N GLU A 68 -0.01 -14.00 -13.38
CA GLU A 68 -0.47 -14.58 -12.11
C GLU A 68 0.68 -14.81 -11.12
N LEU A 69 1.83 -15.25 -11.64
CA LEU A 69 3.04 -15.42 -10.83
C LEU A 69 3.65 -14.07 -10.42
N GLU A 70 3.56 -13.04 -11.29
CA GLU A 70 3.95 -11.66 -10.98
C GLU A 70 3.04 -11.05 -9.89
N GLU A 71 1.76 -11.41 -9.88
CA GLU A 71 0.77 -10.91 -8.90
C GLU A 71 1.10 -11.34 -7.45
N LEU A 72 1.76 -12.46 -7.26
CA LEU A 72 2.25 -12.89 -5.95
C LEU A 72 3.31 -11.93 -5.38
N ASN A 73 4.03 -11.18 -6.21
CA ASN A 73 5.15 -10.31 -5.82
C ASN A 73 6.23 -11.05 -4.99
N LEU A 74 6.44 -12.34 -5.28
CA LEU A 74 7.40 -13.21 -4.60
C LEU A 74 8.57 -13.61 -5.51
N LEU A 75 8.39 -13.53 -6.83
CA LEU A 75 9.32 -13.99 -7.84
C LEU A 75 9.80 -12.84 -8.71
N THR A 76 11.06 -12.90 -9.13
CA THR A 76 11.60 -12.00 -10.15
C THR A 76 11.15 -12.44 -11.56
N SER A 77 11.15 -11.54 -12.52
CA SER A 77 10.80 -11.88 -13.91
C SER A 77 11.73 -12.93 -14.51
N VAL A 78 13.01 -12.99 -14.08
CA VAL A 78 13.96 -14.03 -14.48
C VAL A 78 13.51 -15.41 -13.96
N GLN A 79 13.10 -15.50 -12.72
CA GLN A 79 12.60 -16.74 -12.10
C GLN A 79 11.30 -17.21 -12.75
N ILE A 80 10.37 -16.29 -13.01
CA ILE A 80 9.11 -16.60 -13.71
C ILE A 80 9.38 -17.11 -15.12
N ASN A 81 10.26 -16.42 -15.86
CA ASN A 81 10.64 -16.85 -17.21
C ASN A 81 11.34 -18.20 -17.23
N ASP A 82 12.19 -18.48 -16.24
CA ASP A 82 12.87 -19.77 -16.08
C ASP A 82 11.86 -20.91 -15.91
N LEU A 83 10.83 -20.73 -15.07
CA LEU A 83 9.74 -21.67 -14.88
C LEU A 83 8.95 -21.90 -16.18
N ILE A 84 8.59 -20.83 -16.89
CA ILE A 84 7.84 -20.94 -18.15
C ILE A 84 8.66 -21.62 -19.24
N LEU A 85 9.97 -21.31 -19.34
CA LEU A 85 10.88 -21.96 -20.29
C LEU A 85 11.11 -23.43 -19.95
N HIS A 86 11.25 -23.78 -18.67
CA HIS A 86 11.35 -25.18 -18.23
C HIS A 86 10.13 -25.97 -18.69
N ARG A 87 8.93 -25.46 -18.38
CA ARG A 87 7.66 -26.06 -18.82
C ARG A 87 7.56 -26.22 -20.34
N LYS A 88 8.06 -25.24 -21.10
CA LYS A 88 8.07 -25.28 -22.57
C LYS A 88 9.06 -26.31 -23.12
N ARG A 89 10.20 -26.55 -22.45
CA ARG A 89 11.29 -27.44 -22.91
C ARG A 89 11.07 -28.89 -22.47
N PHE A 90 10.66 -29.10 -21.23
CA PHE A 90 10.61 -30.42 -20.60
C PHE A 90 9.18 -30.92 -20.41
N GLY A 91 8.18 -30.10 -20.69
CA GLY A 91 6.78 -30.42 -20.46
C GLY A 91 6.27 -29.95 -19.10
N LYS A 92 5.15 -30.52 -18.68
CA LYS A 92 4.52 -30.23 -17.41
C LYS A 92 5.37 -30.75 -16.25
N PHE A 93 5.34 -30.04 -15.12
CA PHE A 93 5.87 -30.54 -13.85
C PHE A 93 5.06 -31.75 -13.41
N ILE A 94 5.74 -32.82 -12.99
CA ILE A 94 5.13 -34.03 -12.42
C ILE A 94 4.99 -33.86 -10.92
N THR A 95 5.99 -33.22 -10.29
CA THR A 95 6.02 -33.01 -8.84
C THR A 95 6.50 -31.61 -8.49
N ILE A 96 6.08 -31.10 -7.33
CA ILE A 96 6.53 -29.81 -6.80
C ILE A 96 8.04 -29.78 -6.51
N TYR A 97 8.69 -30.93 -6.33
CA TYR A 97 10.12 -31.04 -6.08
C TYR A 97 10.99 -30.67 -7.28
N GLU A 98 10.43 -30.71 -8.51
CA GLU A 98 11.13 -30.31 -9.72
C GLU A 98 11.45 -28.80 -9.75
N LEU A 99 10.85 -27.98 -8.90
CA LEU A 99 11.28 -26.59 -8.73
C LEU A 99 12.75 -26.46 -8.36
N GLN A 100 13.36 -27.49 -7.79
CA GLN A 100 14.80 -27.50 -7.47
C GLN A 100 15.69 -27.64 -8.72
N SER A 101 15.14 -28.02 -9.87
CA SER A 101 15.86 -28.11 -11.15
C SER A 101 15.91 -26.77 -11.88
N LEU A 102 15.14 -25.78 -11.46
CA LEU A 102 15.11 -24.45 -12.03
C LEU A 102 16.42 -23.70 -11.74
N ARG A 103 17.03 -23.14 -12.78
CA ARG A 103 18.38 -22.60 -12.71
C ARG A 103 18.55 -21.39 -11.77
N TYR A 104 17.51 -20.55 -11.70
CA TYR A 104 17.57 -19.28 -10.92
C TYR A 104 16.75 -19.34 -9.62
N TRP A 105 16.37 -20.55 -9.20
CA TRP A 105 15.60 -20.76 -7.99
C TRP A 105 16.50 -21.36 -6.90
N ASP A 106 16.55 -20.69 -5.76
CA ASP A 106 17.17 -21.23 -4.56
C ASP A 106 16.12 -21.83 -3.62
N LEU A 107 16.56 -22.60 -2.64
CA LEU A 107 15.65 -23.25 -1.69
C LEU A 107 14.78 -22.26 -0.91
N SER A 108 15.30 -21.06 -0.62
CA SER A 108 14.54 -20.02 0.08
C SER A 108 13.41 -19.47 -0.79
N THR A 109 13.65 -19.25 -2.07
CA THR A 109 12.62 -18.86 -3.05
C THR A 109 11.54 -19.94 -3.18
N ILE A 110 11.95 -21.21 -3.29
CA ILE A 110 11.01 -22.33 -3.34
C ILE A 110 10.13 -22.34 -2.08
N GLN A 111 10.73 -22.29 -0.90
CA GLN A 111 9.99 -22.27 0.38
C GLN A 111 9.02 -21.07 0.49
N LEU A 112 9.40 -19.91 -0.06
CA LEU A 112 8.57 -18.73 -0.05
C LEU A 112 7.31 -18.89 -0.92
N VAL A 113 7.41 -19.60 -2.04
CA VAL A 113 6.32 -19.76 -3.03
C VAL A 113 5.44 -20.97 -2.73
N LEU A 114 5.98 -22.03 -2.13
CA LEU A 114 5.26 -23.29 -1.84
C LEU A 114 3.86 -23.13 -1.24
N PRO A 115 3.58 -22.18 -0.31
CA PRO A 115 2.25 -22.01 0.25
C PRO A 115 1.18 -21.58 -0.78
N PHE A 116 1.60 -20.98 -1.89
CA PHE A 116 0.75 -20.33 -2.89
C PHE A 116 0.62 -21.10 -4.19
N VAL A 117 1.34 -22.22 -4.34
CA VAL A 117 1.38 -22.99 -5.59
C VAL A 117 1.15 -24.47 -5.36
N PHE A 118 0.77 -25.19 -6.42
CA PHE A 118 0.69 -26.65 -6.45
C PHE A 118 0.97 -27.15 -7.87
N VAL A 119 1.13 -28.45 -8.03
CA VAL A 119 1.32 -29.14 -9.32
C VAL A 119 0.19 -30.13 -9.50
N ASP A 120 -0.59 -29.98 -10.60
CA ASP A 120 -1.60 -30.94 -11.01
C ASP A 120 -1.54 -31.07 -12.55
N ASP A 121 -1.75 -32.27 -13.04
CA ASP A 121 -1.80 -32.58 -14.46
C ASP A 121 -3.10 -32.12 -15.15
N LYS A 122 -4.16 -31.99 -14.38
CA LYS A 122 -5.45 -31.49 -14.89
C LYS A 122 -5.27 -30.02 -15.25
N LEU A 123 -5.27 -29.73 -16.53
CA LEU A 123 -5.49 -28.35 -16.99
C LEU A 123 -6.84 -27.93 -16.44
N ASP A 124 -6.87 -26.88 -15.63
CA ASP A 124 -8.12 -26.24 -15.24
C ASP A 124 -8.82 -25.82 -16.53
N ASN A 125 -9.76 -26.62 -16.98
CA ASN A 125 -10.63 -26.27 -18.09
C ASN A 125 -11.40 -25.03 -17.64
N LEU A 126 -11.12 -23.89 -18.27
CA LEU A 126 -11.70 -22.57 -18.01
C LEU A 126 -13.21 -22.48 -18.34
N HIS A 127 -13.93 -23.60 -18.34
CA HIS A 127 -15.39 -23.62 -18.42
C HIS A 127 -15.96 -23.29 -17.04
N ILE A 128 -16.07 -21.99 -16.75
CA ILE A 128 -16.77 -21.51 -15.57
C ILE A 128 -18.26 -21.74 -15.81
N SER A 129 -18.82 -22.76 -15.18
CA SER A 129 -20.26 -22.93 -15.11
C SER A 129 -20.82 -21.97 -14.06
N LEU A 130 -21.76 -21.11 -14.43
CA LEU A 130 -22.46 -20.24 -13.48
C LEU A 130 -23.07 -21.03 -12.31
N LYS A 131 -23.54 -22.25 -12.59
CA LYS A 131 -24.11 -23.15 -11.58
C LYS A 131 -23.03 -23.61 -10.57
N GLU A 132 -21.83 -23.93 -11.03
CA GLU A 132 -20.70 -24.28 -10.16
C GLU A 132 -20.24 -23.06 -9.36
N ALA A 133 -20.11 -21.91 -10.02
CA ALA A 133 -19.77 -20.67 -9.34
C ALA A 133 -20.73 -20.39 -8.17
N LEU A 134 -22.04 -20.45 -8.39
CA LEU A 134 -23.04 -20.23 -7.34
C LEU A 134 -23.00 -21.27 -6.22
N ARG A 135 -22.57 -22.51 -6.50
CA ARG A 135 -22.54 -23.61 -5.52
C ARG A 135 -21.26 -23.63 -4.70
N GLU A 136 -20.10 -23.30 -5.32
CA GLU A 136 -18.77 -23.45 -4.75
C GLU A 136 -18.13 -22.12 -4.38
N GLY A 137 -18.83 -21.00 -4.62
CA GLY A 137 -18.39 -19.68 -4.25
C GLY A 137 -18.33 -19.49 -2.73
N LYS A 138 -17.45 -18.62 -2.30
CA LYS A 138 -17.27 -18.25 -0.89
C LYS A 138 -17.82 -16.87 -0.64
N PHE A 139 -18.61 -16.75 0.39
CA PHE A 139 -19.07 -15.47 0.92
C PHE A 139 -18.23 -15.08 2.14
N GLU A 140 -17.92 -13.80 2.26
CA GLU A 140 -17.27 -13.23 3.43
C GLU A 140 -17.98 -11.93 3.80
N TRP A 141 -18.30 -11.77 5.08
CA TRP A 141 -18.82 -10.53 5.63
C TRP A 141 -17.96 -10.09 6.78
N PHE A 142 -17.39 -8.89 6.68
CA PHE A 142 -16.62 -8.21 7.72
C PHE A 142 -17.46 -7.10 8.31
N LEU A 143 -17.51 -7.06 9.63
CA LEU A 143 -18.07 -5.95 10.41
C LEU A 143 -16.99 -5.48 11.38
N ARG A 144 -16.68 -4.19 11.38
CA ARG A 144 -15.68 -3.60 12.25
C ARG A 144 -16.21 -2.36 12.93
N TYR A 145 -15.93 -2.27 14.23
CA TYR A 145 -16.27 -1.17 15.11
C TYR A 145 -14.99 -0.65 15.78
N GLN A 146 -14.76 0.66 15.70
CA GLN A 146 -13.58 1.32 16.26
C GLN A 146 -14.04 2.59 16.99
N PRO A 147 -14.31 2.55 18.29
CA PRO A 147 -14.65 3.73 19.07
C PRO A 147 -13.40 4.56 19.38
N THR A 148 -13.57 5.87 19.47
CA THR A 148 -12.57 6.77 20.06
C THR A 148 -12.73 6.71 21.60
N VAL A 149 -11.70 6.24 22.31
CA VAL A 149 -11.76 6.01 23.75
C VAL A 149 -11.65 7.32 24.52
N GLU A 150 -10.61 8.14 24.24
CA GLU A 150 -10.46 9.45 24.85
C GLU A 150 -11.24 10.50 24.07
N ARG A 151 -11.98 11.39 24.79
CA ARG A 151 -12.73 12.47 24.15
C ARG A 151 -11.79 13.50 23.56
N LYS A 152 -11.84 13.70 22.25
CA LYS A 152 -11.14 14.76 21.55
C LYS A 152 -11.91 16.08 21.65
N ALA A 153 -11.19 17.21 21.52
CA ALA A 153 -11.79 18.55 21.62
C ALA A 153 -12.93 18.77 20.61
N GLY A 154 -12.81 18.21 19.41
CA GLY A 154 -13.85 18.31 18.37
C GLY A 154 -15.19 17.66 18.70
N TYR A 155 -15.26 16.82 19.72
CA TYR A 155 -16.52 16.23 20.22
C TYR A 155 -17.14 16.99 21.40
N ALA A 156 -16.71 18.22 21.67
CA ALA A 156 -17.35 19.06 22.68
C ALA A 156 -18.80 19.37 22.27
N ASP A 157 -19.69 19.40 23.28
CA ASP A 157 -21.08 19.78 23.06
C ASP A 157 -21.15 21.30 22.85
N VAL A 158 -21.50 21.73 21.66
CA VAL A 158 -21.64 23.14 21.27
C VAL A 158 -22.98 23.38 20.59
N SER A 159 -23.41 24.64 20.51
CA SER A 159 -24.64 25.00 19.82
C SER A 159 -24.53 24.79 18.31
N ASP A 160 -25.67 24.61 17.63
CA ASP A 160 -25.73 24.44 16.17
C ASP A 160 -25.12 25.63 15.42
N SER A 161 -25.25 26.85 15.96
CA SER A 161 -24.65 28.05 15.39
C SER A 161 -23.12 27.99 15.39
N VAL A 162 -22.52 27.44 16.47
CA VAL A 162 -21.07 27.23 16.55
C VAL A 162 -20.62 26.12 15.61
N LEU A 163 -21.38 25.03 15.48
CA LEU A 163 -21.09 23.96 14.52
C LEU A 163 -21.06 24.47 13.07
N GLN A 164 -21.98 25.38 12.70
CA GLN A 164 -22.07 25.94 11.34
C GLN A 164 -20.95 26.93 11.01
N THR A 165 -20.38 27.60 12.00
CA THR A 165 -19.38 28.65 11.79
C THR A 165 -17.95 28.25 12.13
N SER A 166 -17.77 27.17 12.88
CA SER A 166 -16.44 26.72 13.36
C SER A 166 -16.02 25.40 12.71
N ASN A 167 -14.78 25.34 12.25
CA ASN A 167 -14.16 24.11 11.76
C ASN A 167 -13.47 23.25 12.84
N ASN A 168 -13.68 23.60 14.12
CA ASN A 168 -13.05 22.92 15.26
C ASN A 168 -13.94 21.86 15.90
N TYR A 169 -15.16 21.64 15.41
CA TYR A 169 -16.11 20.68 15.97
C TYR A 169 -16.67 19.75 14.91
N TYR A 170 -16.96 18.51 15.34
CA TYR A 170 -17.45 17.45 14.47
C TYR A 170 -18.98 17.34 14.56
N TYR A 171 -19.62 17.14 13.39
CA TYR A 171 -21.07 16.94 13.28
C TYR A 171 -21.54 15.54 13.71
N GLY A 172 -20.64 14.55 13.63
CA GLY A 172 -20.94 13.14 13.92
C GLY A 172 -20.36 12.66 15.25
N ASN A 173 -20.65 11.38 15.55
CA ASN A 173 -20.13 10.72 16.74
C ASN A 173 -18.66 10.28 16.56
N SER A 174 -18.03 9.87 17.65
CA SER A 174 -16.62 9.47 17.69
C SER A 174 -16.34 8.04 17.23
N ASP A 175 -17.34 7.33 16.74
CA ASP A 175 -17.23 5.94 16.35
C ASP A 175 -16.94 5.79 14.86
N ARG A 176 -16.09 4.82 14.50
CA ARG A 176 -15.83 4.39 13.14
C ARG A 176 -16.51 3.06 12.88
N TYR A 177 -17.23 2.96 11.78
CA TYR A 177 -17.91 1.75 11.33
C TYR A 177 -17.43 1.33 9.97
N TYR A 178 -17.24 0.03 9.79
CA TYR A 178 -16.86 -0.56 8.51
C TYR A 178 -17.66 -1.85 8.30
N SER A 179 -18.15 -2.01 7.07
CA SER A 179 -18.82 -3.23 6.63
C SER A 179 -18.35 -3.60 5.23
N ARG A 180 -17.95 -4.84 5.02
CA ARG A 180 -17.60 -5.36 3.68
C ARG A 180 -18.23 -6.72 3.47
N PHE A 181 -19.06 -6.83 2.46
CA PHE A 181 -19.60 -8.07 1.97
C PHE A 181 -18.94 -8.43 0.65
N ARG A 182 -18.43 -9.65 0.50
CA ARG A 182 -17.77 -10.12 -0.70
C ARG A 182 -18.13 -11.57 -1.02
N TYR A 183 -18.43 -11.82 -2.28
CA TYR A 183 -18.52 -13.13 -2.89
C TYR A 183 -17.30 -13.36 -3.78
N THR A 184 -16.67 -14.55 -3.71
CA THR A 184 -15.56 -14.94 -4.57
C THR A 184 -15.74 -16.38 -5.06
N TYR A 185 -15.38 -16.62 -6.32
CA TYR A 185 -15.29 -17.96 -6.87
C TYR A 185 -13.95 -18.16 -7.53
N LYS A 186 -13.11 -19.05 -6.95
CA LYS A 186 -11.71 -19.25 -7.35
C LYS A 186 -10.99 -17.90 -7.56
N THR A 187 -10.11 -17.82 -8.59
CA THR A 187 -9.48 -16.56 -9.02
C THR A 187 -10.29 -15.77 -10.05
N ASN A 188 -11.47 -16.24 -10.41
CA ASN A 188 -12.18 -15.84 -11.61
C ASN A 188 -13.26 -14.78 -11.36
N ILE A 189 -13.98 -14.86 -10.25
CA ILE A 189 -15.11 -13.96 -9.96
C ILE A 189 -14.92 -13.33 -8.59
N SER A 190 -15.11 -12.01 -8.52
CA SER A 190 -15.22 -11.26 -7.28
C SER A 190 -16.37 -10.24 -7.40
N ILE A 191 -17.30 -10.28 -6.45
CA ILE A 191 -18.39 -9.32 -6.33
C ILE A 191 -18.36 -8.82 -4.89
N GLY A 192 -18.37 -7.51 -4.68
CA GLY A 192 -18.28 -6.98 -3.33
C GLY A 192 -18.89 -5.61 -3.17
N ILE A 193 -19.28 -5.32 -1.93
CA ILE A 193 -19.71 -4.00 -1.48
C ILE A 193 -18.98 -3.70 -0.19
N THR A 194 -18.39 -2.51 -0.11
CA THR A 194 -17.69 -1.97 1.05
C THR A 194 -18.37 -0.68 1.46
N ALA A 195 -18.55 -0.46 2.75
CA ALA A 195 -19.10 0.76 3.32
C ALA A 195 -18.28 1.17 4.55
N GLU A 196 -17.95 2.45 4.66
CA GLU A 196 -17.19 3.01 5.78
C GLU A 196 -17.78 4.34 6.22
N LYS A 197 -17.66 4.60 7.53
CA LYS A 197 -17.94 5.86 8.18
C LYS A 197 -16.81 6.17 9.13
N ASP A 198 -16.15 7.29 8.93
CA ASP A 198 -15.07 7.74 9.80
C ASP A 198 -15.56 8.37 11.10
N ALA A 199 -14.66 8.41 12.11
CA ALA A 199 -14.95 9.07 13.39
C ALA A 199 -15.14 10.58 13.18
N GLY A 200 -16.24 11.14 13.67
CA GLY A 200 -16.61 12.55 13.48
C GLY A 200 -17.64 12.81 12.38
N GLU A 201 -17.89 11.81 11.53
CA GLU A 201 -18.89 11.92 10.47
C GLU A 201 -20.30 11.58 10.96
N GLN A 202 -21.28 12.14 10.26
CA GLN A 202 -22.69 11.84 10.51
C GLN A 202 -23.05 10.45 10.02
N PHE A 203 -24.08 9.84 10.62
CA PHE A 203 -24.57 8.51 10.27
C PHE A 203 -26.09 8.50 10.29
N PHE A 204 -26.72 8.20 9.17
CA PHE A 204 -28.18 8.29 8.92
C PHE A 204 -28.78 9.66 9.26
N LYS A 205 -28.00 10.73 9.23
CA LYS A 205 -28.47 12.11 9.47
C LYS A 205 -27.63 13.16 8.73
N GLY A 206 -28.15 14.37 8.63
CA GLY A 206 -27.45 15.56 8.10
C GLY A 206 -26.92 15.32 6.69
N ALA A 207 -25.62 15.46 6.50
CA ALA A 207 -24.96 15.27 5.20
C ALA A 207 -24.94 13.77 4.76
N GLN A 208 -25.13 12.82 5.70
CA GLN A 208 -25.04 11.38 5.45
C GLN A 208 -26.39 10.67 5.65
N LYS A 209 -27.43 11.12 4.95
CA LYS A 209 -28.80 10.56 5.09
C LYS A 209 -28.90 9.07 4.76
N ASN A 210 -28.01 8.56 3.89
CA ASN A 210 -27.98 7.16 3.44
C ASN A 210 -27.11 6.25 4.30
N GLY A 211 -26.60 6.72 5.43
CA GLY A 211 -25.83 5.94 6.42
C GLY A 211 -24.35 6.23 6.37
N PHE A 212 -23.58 5.40 5.65
CA PHE A 212 -22.13 5.54 5.58
C PHE A 212 -21.72 6.73 4.70
N ASP A 213 -20.54 7.25 4.95
CA ASP A 213 -19.97 8.32 4.15
C ASP A 213 -19.44 7.80 2.80
N PHE A 214 -18.72 6.71 2.85
CA PHE A 214 -18.12 6.07 1.68
C PHE A 214 -18.83 4.75 1.35
N TYR A 215 -19.08 4.55 0.06
CA TYR A 215 -19.55 3.29 -0.53
C TYR A 215 -18.74 2.94 -1.76
N SER A 216 -18.29 1.69 -1.80
CA SER A 216 -17.64 1.10 -2.96
C SER A 216 -18.29 -0.22 -3.34
N GLY A 217 -18.40 -0.48 -4.64
CA GLY A 217 -18.95 -1.73 -5.14
C GLY A 217 -18.30 -2.17 -6.44
N HIS A 218 -18.06 -3.47 -6.61
CA HIS A 218 -17.47 -4.03 -7.80
C HIS A 218 -18.06 -5.36 -8.22
N VAL A 219 -18.04 -5.58 -9.53
CA VAL A 219 -18.18 -6.89 -10.18
C VAL A 219 -16.94 -7.10 -11.03
N PHE A 220 -16.18 -8.14 -10.74
CA PHE A 220 -14.92 -8.46 -11.41
C PHE A 220 -14.93 -9.89 -11.93
N PHE A 221 -14.45 -10.09 -13.16
CA PHE A 221 -14.28 -11.38 -13.80
C PHE A 221 -12.88 -11.49 -14.43
N LYS A 222 -12.27 -12.70 -14.34
CA LYS A 222 -10.99 -13.03 -14.96
C LYS A 222 -11.04 -14.46 -15.53
N GLY A 223 -10.46 -14.68 -16.71
CA GLY A 223 -10.23 -16.04 -17.21
C GLY A 223 -10.95 -16.44 -18.48
N GLY A 224 -11.49 -15.50 -19.25
CA GLY A 224 -12.10 -15.81 -20.57
C GLY A 224 -11.04 -16.00 -21.66
N LYS A 225 -11.40 -16.69 -22.75
CA LYS A 225 -10.52 -16.96 -23.90
C LYS A 225 -10.08 -15.66 -24.61
N TYR A 226 -11.03 -14.79 -24.89
CA TYR A 226 -10.82 -13.51 -25.57
C TYR A 226 -10.98 -12.33 -24.59
N LEU A 227 -11.97 -12.35 -23.73
CA LEU A 227 -12.13 -11.41 -22.63
C LEU A 227 -11.34 -11.94 -21.44
N LYS A 228 -10.11 -11.45 -21.27
CA LYS A 228 -9.19 -11.89 -20.23
C LYS A 228 -9.68 -11.50 -18.83
N SER A 229 -10.15 -10.26 -18.70
CA SER A 229 -10.76 -9.75 -17.48
C SER A 229 -11.68 -8.58 -17.77
N PHE A 230 -12.66 -8.37 -16.91
CA PHE A 230 -13.44 -7.14 -16.91
C PHE A 230 -13.82 -6.73 -15.47
N ALA A 231 -14.09 -5.45 -15.29
CA ALA A 231 -14.60 -4.89 -14.04
C ALA A 231 -15.72 -3.89 -14.34
N ILE A 232 -16.75 -3.89 -13.48
CA ILE A 232 -17.80 -2.87 -13.45
C ILE A 232 -17.95 -2.39 -12.01
N GLY A 233 -18.15 -1.06 -11.83
CA GLY A 233 -18.18 -0.41 -10.54
C GLY A 233 -16.81 0.18 -10.21
N ASP A 234 -16.27 -0.12 -9.04
CA ASP A 234 -14.98 0.40 -8.57
C ASP A 234 -13.84 -0.57 -8.87
N TYR A 235 -12.83 -0.08 -9.56
CA TYR A 235 -11.70 -0.88 -10.01
C TYR A 235 -10.39 -0.09 -10.04
N GLN A 236 -9.29 -0.78 -10.21
CA GLN A 236 -7.96 -0.21 -10.38
C GLN A 236 -7.35 -0.65 -11.70
N VAL A 237 -6.57 0.26 -12.31
CA VAL A 237 -5.81 0.01 -13.53
C VAL A 237 -4.35 0.32 -13.27
N GLN A 238 -3.46 -0.55 -13.81
CA GLN A 238 -2.02 -0.40 -13.74
C GLN A 238 -1.42 -0.58 -15.13
N VAL A 239 -0.52 0.35 -15.50
CA VAL A 239 0.15 0.36 -16.81
C VAL A 239 1.64 0.56 -16.63
N GLY A 240 2.45 -0.18 -17.37
CA GLY A 240 3.89 -0.01 -17.50
C GLY A 240 4.65 -0.08 -16.17
N GLN A 241 5.48 0.92 -15.92
CA GLN A 241 6.22 1.12 -14.67
C GLN A 241 5.58 2.18 -13.76
N GLY A 242 4.32 2.54 -14.05
CA GLY A 242 3.52 3.44 -13.24
C GLY A 242 3.78 4.93 -13.49
N LEU A 243 4.35 5.29 -14.63
CA LEU A 243 4.50 6.70 -15.00
C LEU A 243 3.16 7.29 -15.45
N ASN A 244 2.48 6.63 -16.40
CA ASN A 244 1.25 7.14 -16.98
C ASN A 244 0.03 6.90 -16.10
N LEU A 245 -0.21 5.63 -15.70
CA LEU A 245 -1.38 5.26 -14.89
C LEU A 245 -1.07 4.11 -13.93
N TRP A 246 -1.29 4.37 -12.64
CA TRP A 246 -1.20 3.39 -11.58
C TRP A 246 -2.15 3.78 -10.45
N SER A 247 -3.41 3.36 -10.53
CA SER A 247 -4.44 3.76 -9.56
C SER A 247 -4.45 2.93 -8.27
N SER A 248 -3.38 2.19 -7.99
CA SER A 248 -3.20 1.45 -6.74
C SER A 248 -1.95 1.93 -5.99
N TYR A 249 -1.77 1.40 -4.80
CA TYR A 249 -0.54 1.65 -4.06
C TYR A 249 0.66 0.94 -4.73
N ALA A 250 1.85 1.55 -4.66
CA ALA A 250 3.10 0.94 -5.11
C ALA A 250 4.19 1.09 -4.03
N PHE A 251 5.00 0.05 -3.88
CA PHE A 251 6.10 0.08 -2.92
C PHE A 251 7.16 1.10 -3.31
N GLY A 252 7.65 1.84 -2.33
CA GLY A 252 8.83 2.67 -2.48
C GLY A 252 10.13 1.84 -2.50
N LYS A 253 11.23 2.49 -2.14
CA LYS A 253 12.54 1.84 -1.98
C LYS A 253 12.54 0.90 -0.78
N THR A 254 13.02 -0.33 -0.97
CA THR A 254 13.10 -1.35 0.08
C THR A 254 14.45 -2.06 0.03
N ALA A 255 14.80 -2.83 1.07
CA ALA A 255 15.99 -3.67 1.06
C ALA A 255 15.92 -4.80 0.00
N ASP A 256 14.73 -5.12 -0.52
CA ASP A 256 14.55 -6.10 -1.59
C ASP A 256 14.56 -5.41 -2.96
N ILE A 257 15.59 -5.66 -3.75
CA ILE A 257 15.75 -5.06 -5.08
C ILE A 257 14.62 -5.41 -6.06
N SER A 258 13.85 -6.47 -5.83
CA SER A 258 12.71 -6.85 -6.69
C SER A 258 11.64 -5.77 -6.75
N THR A 259 11.53 -4.92 -5.72
CA THR A 259 10.55 -3.84 -5.64
C THR A 259 10.87 -2.63 -6.53
N MET A 260 12.08 -2.55 -7.09
CA MET A 260 12.43 -1.47 -8.01
C MET A 260 11.66 -1.55 -9.34
N LYS A 261 11.22 -2.75 -9.75
CA LYS A 261 10.38 -2.98 -10.91
C LYS A 261 8.90 -3.01 -10.51
N ARG A 262 8.05 -2.38 -11.31
CA ARG A 262 6.59 -2.50 -11.19
C ARG A 262 6.10 -3.68 -12.02
N ASN A 263 5.24 -4.50 -11.42
CA ASN A 263 4.53 -5.58 -12.10
C ASN A 263 3.07 -5.16 -12.26
N ALA A 264 2.75 -4.58 -13.42
CA ALA A 264 1.43 -4.04 -13.70
C ALA A 264 0.40 -5.15 -13.89
N ILE A 265 -0.70 -5.06 -13.15
CA ILE A 265 -1.89 -5.89 -13.30
C ILE A 265 -2.95 -5.03 -13.99
N PRO A 266 -3.38 -5.40 -15.22
CA PRO A 266 -4.20 -4.52 -16.05
C PRO A 266 -5.47 -4.03 -15.38
N ILE A 267 -6.24 -4.94 -14.77
CA ILE A 267 -7.48 -4.63 -14.05
C ILE A 267 -7.49 -5.39 -12.73
N ARG A 268 -7.83 -4.68 -11.64
CA ARG A 268 -8.10 -5.26 -10.32
C ARG A 268 -9.45 -4.77 -9.80
N ALA A 269 -10.14 -5.61 -9.05
CA ALA A 269 -11.28 -5.19 -8.25
C ALA A 269 -10.80 -4.22 -7.16
N TYR A 270 -11.56 -3.18 -6.89
CA TYR A 270 -11.30 -2.30 -5.77
C TYR A 270 -11.97 -2.82 -4.49
N THR A 271 -11.21 -2.98 -3.43
CA THR A 271 -11.66 -3.60 -2.18
C THR A 271 -11.24 -2.80 -0.93
N SER A 272 -10.58 -1.66 -1.13
CA SER A 272 -10.10 -0.76 -0.09
C SER A 272 -11.16 0.27 0.31
N VAL A 273 -10.81 1.11 1.27
CA VAL A 273 -11.57 2.26 1.73
C VAL A 273 -10.89 3.60 1.41
N ASP A 274 -9.78 3.59 0.65
CA ASP A 274 -9.15 4.83 0.15
C ASP A 274 -10.06 5.48 -0.91
N GLU A 275 -10.66 6.61 -0.59
CA GLU A 275 -11.66 7.30 -1.43
C GLU A 275 -11.10 7.89 -2.72
N ASN A 276 -9.78 7.88 -2.89
CA ASN A 276 -9.11 8.57 -3.98
C ASN A 276 -8.51 7.63 -5.03
N ARG A 277 -7.90 6.51 -4.62
CA ARG A 277 -7.06 5.68 -5.49
C ARG A 277 -7.83 4.55 -6.19
N PHE A 278 -8.93 4.87 -6.82
CA PHE A 278 -9.71 3.95 -7.65
C PHE A 278 -10.38 4.67 -8.83
N LEU A 279 -10.83 3.91 -9.80
CA LEU A 279 -11.65 4.35 -10.94
C LEU A 279 -13.05 3.78 -10.77
N ARG A 280 -14.08 4.53 -11.17
CA ARG A 280 -15.49 4.13 -11.06
C ARG A 280 -16.15 4.13 -12.43
N GLY A 281 -16.58 2.96 -12.91
CA GLY A 281 -17.16 2.80 -14.23
C GLY A 281 -16.99 1.39 -14.78
N ALA A 282 -16.29 1.23 -15.90
CA ALA A 282 -16.05 -0.07 -16.50
C ALA A 282 -14.66 -0.18 -17.14
N ALA A 283 -14.09 -1.38 -17.09
CA ALA A 283 -12.84 -1.74 -17.74
C ALA A 283 -12.92 -3.16 -18.31
N ALA A 284 -12.29 -3.38 -19.47
CA ALA A 284 -12.19 -4.68 -20.11
C ALA A 284 -10.81 -4.89 -20.73
N ASP A 285 -10.28 -6.09 -20.56
CA ASP A 285 -9.01 -6.53 -21.16
C ASP A 285 -9.29 -7.67 -22.15
N PHE A 286 -9.07 -7.39 -23.42
CA PHE A 286 -9.28 -8.35 -24.53
C PHE A 286 -7.94 -8.90 -24.99
N GLY A 287 -7.86 -10.21 -25.19
CA GLY A 287 -6.66 -10.89 -25.66
C GLY A 287 -6.90 -11.72 -26.91
N TYR A 288 -5.99 -11.61 -27.87
CA TYR A 288 -5.94 -12.45 -29.05
C TYR A 288 -4.51 -12.81 -29.41
N LYS A 289 -4.19 -14.10 -29.36
CA LYS A 289 -2.80 -14.58 -29.51
C LYS A 289 -1.86 -13.87 -28.52
N ASN A 290 -0.86 -13.17 -29.04
CA ASN A 290 0.14 -12.45 -28.27
C ASN A 290 -0.25 -10.99 -27.98
N PHE A 291 -1.40 -10.54 -28.48
CA PHE A 291 -1.87 -9.16 -28.26
C PHE A 291 -2.98 -9.11 -27.23
N SER A 292 -2.97 -8.06 -26.45
CA SER A 292 -4.11 -7.72 -25.59
C SER A 292 -4.35 -6.21 -25.60
N LEU A 293 -5.62 -5.85 -25.50
CA LEU A 293 -6.12 -4.48 -25.46
C LEU A 293 -6.94 -4.28 -24.20
N LEU A 294 -6.39 -3.50 -23.29
CA LEU A 294 -7.10 -2.95 -22.14
C LEU A 294 -7.81 -1.67 -22.59
N SER A 295 -9.09 -1.53 -22.24
CA SER A 295 -9.85 -0.29 -22.38
C SER A 295 -10.60 -0.01 -21.10
N PHE A 296 -10.71 1.23 -20.69
CA PHE A 296 -11.39 1.63 -19.45
C PHE A 296 -11.96 3.03 -19.53
N ALA A 297 -13.02 3.26 -18.76
CA ALA A 297 -13.64 4.56 -18.58
C ALA A 297 -14.17 4.68 -17.15
N SER A 298 -13.99 5.86 -16.57
CA SER A 298 -14.35 6.20 -15.20
C SER A 298 -14.98 7.57 -15.13
N VAL A 299 -16.07 7.69 -14.38
CA VAL A 299 -16.66 8.95 -13.97
C VAL A 299 -16.90 8.88 -12.47
N LYS A 300 -16.24 9.75 -11.71
CA LYS A 300 -16.44 9.82 -10.26
C LYS A 300 -16.43 11.25 -9.76
N LYS A 301 -17.10 11.47 -8.65
CA LYS A 301 -16.99 12.72 -7.90
C LYS A 301 -15.82 12.62 -6.94
N VAL A 302 -15.09 13.73 -6.80
CA VAL A 302 -13.94 13.84 -5.88
C VAL A 302 -14.09 15.13 -5.06
N ASP A 303 -13.49 15.12 -3.89
CA ASP A 303 -13.57 16.24 -2.99
C ASP A 303 -12.60 17.34 -3.40
N ALA A 304 -13.08 18.56 -3.42
CA ALA A 304 -12.31 19.68 -3.90
C ALA A 304 -12.76 20.99 -3.26
N THR A 305 -11.82 21.92 -3.09
CA THR A 305 -12.15 23.30 -2.73
C THR A 305 -12.57 24.05 -3.97
N VAL A 306 -13.87 24.31 -4.08
CA VAL A 306 -14.45 25.14 -5.14
C VAL A 306 -14.37 26.61 -4.73
N ALA A 307 -13.88 27.44 -5.61
CA ALA A 307 -13.88 28.90 -5.46
C ALA A 307 -14.60 29.54 -6.65
N ILE A 308 -15.14 30.72 -6.43
CA ILE A 308 -15.84 31.50 -7.45
C ILE A 308 -14.94 32.69 -7.84
N ALA A 309 -14.69 32.88 -9.13
CA ALA A 309 -13.99 34.06 -9.61
C ALA A 309 -14.93 35.26 -9.52
N ASP A 310 -14.51 36.28 -8.78
CA ASP A 310 -15.23 37.57 -8.71
C ASP A 310 -15.01 38.35 -10.04
N SER A 311 -15.73 37.96 -11.07
CA SER A 311 -15.74 38.66 -12.32
C SER A 311 -17.16 39.19 -12.59
N SER A 312 -17.27 40.44 -12.94
CA SER A 312 -18.51 41.17 -13.12
C SER A 312 -19.46 40.67 -14.21
N TYR A 313 -19.21 39.49 -14.80
CA TYR A 313 -20.01 38.97 -15.92
C TYR A 313 -20.42 37.49 -15.87
N GLU A 314 -19.71 36.61 -15.14
CA GLU A 314 -20.13 35.23 -14.94
C GLU A 314 -19.43 34.67 -13.69
N ASP A 315 -20.19 34.01 -12.81
CA ASP A 315 -19.65 33.24 -11.67
C ASP A 315 -18.95 31.98 -12.18
N LEU A 316 -17.68 32.10 -12.58
CA LEU A 316 -16.89 30.97 -13.03
C LEU A 316 -16.34 30.20 -11.81
N GLU A 317 -16.90 29.02 -11.56
CA GLU A 317 -16.38 28.10 -10.57
C GLU A 317 -15.05 27.48 -11.02
N PHE A 318 -14.07 27.47 -10.13
CA PHE A 318 -12.80 26.81 -10.35
C PHE A 318 -12.33 26.04 -9.11
N ILE A 319 -11.38 25.13 -9.28
CA ILE A 319 -10.79 24.31 -8.24
C ILE A 319 -9.44 24.89 -7.85
N SER A 320 -9.26 25.17 -6.58
CA SER A 320 -7.96 25.57 -6.04
C SER A 320 -7.13 24.38 -5.57
N THR A 321 -7.75 23.39 -4.92
CA THR A 321 -7.08 22.19 -4.38
C THR A 321 -8.01 20.99 -4.37
N LEU A 322 -7.45 19.79 -4.58
CA LEU A 322 -8.13 18.53 -4.28
C LEU A 322 -7.98 18.19 -2.79
N ASP A 323 -9.03 17.67 -2.18
CA ASP A 323 -8.97 17.10 -0.84
C ASP A 323 -8.88 15.59 -0.95
N LEU A 324 -7.73 15.05 -0.55
CA LEU A 324 -7.46 13.61 -0.61
C LEU A 324 -7.65 12.92 0.75
N SER A 325 -8.24 13.62 1.74
CA SER A 325 -8.46 13.05 3.07
C SER A 325 -9.66 12.09 3.14
N GLY A 326 -10.69 12.32 2.32
CA GLY A 326 -11.97 11.59 2.38
C GLY A 326 -12.77 11.87 3.66
N LEU A 327 -12.46 12.92 4.43
CA LEU A 327 -13.09 13.21 5.71
C LEU A 327 -14.18 14.28 5.58
N HIS A 328 -15.39 14.02 6.15
CA HIS A 328 -16.54 14.90 6.10
C HIS A 328 -17.15 15.14 7.49
N ARG A 329 -16.31 15.66 8.41
CA ARG A 329 -16.60 15.79 9.84
C ARG A 329 -17.00 17.19 10.27
N THR A 330 -16.39 18.20 9.62
CA THR A 330 -16.57 19.63 9.88
C THR A 330 -17.30 20.32 8.74
N ASN A 331 -17.78 21.54 8.96
CA ASN A 331 -18.47 22.30 7.91
C ASN A 331 -17.62 22.42 6.64
N ARG A 332 -16.37 22.81 6.78
CA ARG A 332 -15.44 22.99 5.66
C ARG A 332 -15.13 21.67 4.92
N GLU A 333 -15.04 20.55 5.63
CA GLU A 333 -14.86 19.23 5.02
C GLU A 333 -16.11 18.82 4.22
N ILE A 334 -17.30 19.05 4.78
CA ILE A 334 -18.59 18.77 4.12
C ILE A 334 -18.80 19.64 2.87
N GLU A 335 -18.41 20.93 2.91
CA GLU A 335 -18.50 21.83 1.76
C GLU A 335 -17.66 21.38 0.56
N LYS A 336 -16.56 20.68 0.80
CA LYS A 336 -15.68 20.15 -0.26
C LYS A 336 -16.21 18.86 -0.88
N LYS A 337 -17.11 18.17 -0.19
CA LYS A 337 -17.60 16.84 -0.61
C LYS A 337 -18.18 16.88 -2.00
N ASN A 338 -17.68 15.98 -2.87
CA ASN A 338 -18.14 15.85 -4.26
C ASN A 338 -18.07 17.17 -5.08
N GLY A 339 -17.16 18.08 -4.74
CA GLY A 339 -17.04 19.40 -5.36
C GLY A 339 -16.62 19.38 -6.83
N LEU A 340 -16.07 18.28 -7.31
CA LEU A 340 -15.52 18.12 -8.66
C LEU A 340 -15.92 16.79 -9.26
N THR A 341 -16.28 16.78 -10.56
CA THR A 341 -16.45 15.54 -11.33
C THR A 341 -15.21 15.27 -12.16
N GLU A 342 -14.63 14.08 -11.95
CA GLU A 342 -13.47 13.59 -12.68
C GLU A 342 -13.89 12.56 -13.74
N TYR A 343 -13.34 12.71 -14.94
CA TYR A 343 -13.50 11.79 -16.07
C TYR A 343 -12.13 11.21 -16.42
N VAL A 344 -11.99 9.89 -16.42
CA VAL A 344 -10.74 9.21 -16.84
C VAL A 344 -11.09 8.15 -17.86
N ALA A 345 -10.46 8.18 -19.02
CA ALA A 345 -10.59 7.15 -20.03
C ALA A 345 -9.24 6.84 -20.65
N GLY A 346 -9.05 5.59 -21.07
CA GLY A 346 -7.81 5.21 -21.71
C GLY A 346 -7.81 3.80 -22.28
N ALA A 347 -6.70 3.51 -22.95
CA ALA A 347 -6.42 2.19 -23.51
C ALA A 347 -4.94 1.85 -23.40
N ASN A 348 -4.63 0.56 -23.32
CA ASN A 348 -3.28 0.04 -23.36
C ASN A 348 -3.23 -1.20 -24.27
N LEU A 349 -2.54 -1.06 -25.41
CA LEU A 349 -2.23 -2.15 -26.32
C LEU A 349 -0.94 -2.82 -25.89
N ARG A 350 -0.98 -4.12 -25.66
CA ARG A 350 0.18 -4.92 -25.21
C ARG A 350 0.45 -6.06 -26.16
N TYR A 351 1.74 -6.29 -26.42
CA TYR A 351 2.27 -7.49 -27.05
C TYR A 351 3.04 -8.29 -26.00
N VAL A 352 2.70 -9.55 -25.82
CA VAL A 352 3.31 -10.43 -24.81
C VAL A 352 3.71 -11.75 -25.42
N ASN A 353 4.99 -12.11 -25.28
CA ASN A 353 5.49 -13.46 -25.51
C ASN A 353 6.29 -13.94 -24.29
N SER A 354 6.93 -15.09 -24.37
CA SER A 354 7.67 -15.67 -23.25
C SER A 354 8.81 -14.79 -22.71
N ALA A 355 9.43 -13.96 -23.55
CA ALA A 355 10.62 -13.17 -23.19
C ALA A 355 10.39 -11.66 -23.26
N LEU A 356 9.44 -11.20 -24.06
CA LEU A 356 9.23 -9.79 -24.36
C LEU A 356 7.77 -9.39 -24.11
N ARG A 357 7.60 -8.31 -23.35
CA ARG A 357 6.35 -7.55 -23.22
C ARG A 357 6.62 -6.12 -23.70
N LEU A 358 5.77 -5.63 -24.59
CA LEU A 358 5.72 -4.24 -25.03
C LEU A 358 4.34 -3.70 -24.75
N GLY A 359 4.25 -2.45 -24.30
CA GLY A 359 2.99 -1.77 -24.06
C GLY A 359 2.97 -0.37 -24.65
N ALA A 360 1.82 0.06 -25.19
CA ALA A 360 1.58 1.43 -25.61
C ALA A 360 0.25 1.88 -25.03
N ALA A 361 0.25 2.93 -24.22
CA ALA A 361 -0.93 3.39 -23.51
C ALA A 361 -1.22 4.87 -23.80
N GLY A 362 -2.51 5.19 -23.88
CA GLY A 362 -3.03 6.55 -23.90
C GLY A 362 -4.09 6.73 -22.81
N VAL A 363 -4.01 7.81 -22.06
CA VAL A 363 -4.93 8.17 -20.98
C VAL A 363 -5.34 9.62 -21.13
N VAL A 364 -6.63 9.87 -21.04
CA VAL A 364 -7.21 11.21 -20.98
C VAL A 364 -7.88 11.37 -19.62
N GLN A 365 -7.53 12.44 -18.92
CA GLN A 365 -8.16 12.81 -17.66
C GLN A 365 -8.76 14.20 -17.81
N GLY A 366 -10.02 14.33 -17.45
CA GLY A 366 -10.78 15.57 -17.57
C GLY A 366 -11.56 15.89 -16.32
N TYR A 367 -11.96 17.16 -16.20
CA TYR A 367 -12.70 17.70 -15.06
C TYR A 367 -13.82 18.63 -15.53
N ASP A 368 -14.93 18.66 -14.82
CA ASP A 368 -16.04 19.57 -15.08
C ASP A 368 -15.67 21.05 -14.81
N LYS A 369 -14.78 21.30 -13.85
CA LYS A 369 -14.28 22.62 -13.49
C LYS A 369 -12.77 22.75 -13.72
N PRO A 370 -12.24 23.93 -14.12
CA PRO A 370 -10.81 24.11 -14.32
C PRO A 370 -10.05 24.19 -13.00
N PHE A 371 -8.85 23.66 -12.99
CA PHE A 371 -7.88 23.92 -11.93
C PHE A 371 -7.25 25.30 -12.14
N VAL A 372 -7.33 26.13 -11.11
CA VAL A 372 -6.65 27.44 -11.04
C VAL A 372 -5.93 27.50 -9.70
N LYS A 373 -4.61 27.31 -9.73
CA LYS A 373 -3.78 27.39 -8.54
C LYS A 373 -3.13 28.76 -8.44
N ASN A 374 -3.06 29.31 -7.23
CA ASN A 374 -2.24 30.50 -6.98
C ASN A 374 -0.80 30.20 -7.38
N GLU A 375 -0.23 31.07 -8.21
CA GLU A 375 1.12 30.90 -8.73
C GLU A 375 2.15 31.19 -7.65
N THR A 376 3.01 30.22 -7.44
CA THR A 376 4.22 30.33 -6.62
C THR A 376 5.39 29.76 -7.40
N TYR A 377 6.60 30.12 -7.05
CA TYR A 377 7.79 29.67 -7.78
C TYR A 377 7.91 28.13 -7.86
N TYR A 378 7.51 27.39 -6.81
CA TYR A 378 7.64 25.94 -6.77
C TYR A 378 6.53 25.21 -7.56
N ASN A 379 5.36 25.83 -7.80
CA ASN A 379 4.21 25.18 -8.45
C ASN A 379 3.92 25.70 -9.88
N GLN A 380 4.80 26.51 -10.46
CA GLN A 380 4.58 27.10 -11.79
C GLN A 380 4.40 26.07 -12.91
N TYR A 381 4.91 24.85 -12.73
CA TYR A 381 4.76 23.75 -13.67
C TYR A 381 3.61 22.81 -13.33
N ASP A 382 2.86 23.06 -12.26
CA ASP A 382 1.73 22.24 -11.87
C ASP A 382 0.60 22.32 -12.89
N PHE A 383 -0.18 21.26 -12.96
CA PHE A 383 -1.37 21.19 -13.82
C PHE A 383 -2.35 22.32 -13.51
N ARG A 384 -2.79 22.98 -14.60
CA ARG A 384 -3.87 23.97 -14.64
C ARG A 384 -4.79 23.64 -15.82
N GLY A 385 -6.07 24.07 -15.75
CA GLY A 385 -7.05 23.82 -16.81
C GLY A 385 -7.94 22.62 -16.52
N LYS A 386 -8.61 22.11 -17.56
CA LYS A 386 -9.67 21.09 -17.44
C LYS A 386 -9.25 19.69 -17.89
N GLN A 387 -8.23 19.55 -18.72
CA GLN A 387 -7.91 18.28 -19.36
C GLN A 387 -6.41 18.04 -19.42
N ASN A 388 -5.99 16.83 -19.12
CA ASN A 388 -4.63 16.33 -19.27
C ASN A 388 -4.66 15.05 -20.11
N ILE A 389 -3.78 14.95 -21.09
CA ILE A 389 -3.61 13.79 -21.96
C ILE A 389 -2.21 13.26 -21.75
N ALA A 390 -2.07 11.95 -21.53
CA ALA A 390 -0.77 11.31 -21.38
C ALA A 390 -0.69 10.08 -22.28
N ALA A 391 0.48 9.90 -22.90
CA ALA A 391 0.79 8.71 -23.68
C ALA A 391 2.11 8.10 -23.21
N SER A 392 2.18 6.77 -23.16
CA SER A 392 3.38 6.06 -22.75
C SER A 392 3.67 4.85 -23.61
N PHE A 393 4.95 4.50 -23.60
CA PHE A 393 5.46 3.25 -24.14
C PHE A 393 6.28 2.55 -23.07
N ASP A 394 5.99 1.26 -22.84
CA ASP A 394 6.70 0.43 -21.87
C ASP A 394 7.24 -0.85 -22.49
N TYR A 395 8.30 -1.38 -21.87
CA TYR A 395 8.89 -2.64 -22.26
C TYR A 395 9.39 -3.45 -21.07
N ASN A 396 9.36 -4.77 -21.20
CA ASN A 396 9.98 -5.72 -20.30
C ASN A 396 10.57 -6.86 -21.14
N TYR A 397 11.88 -7.01 -21.10
CA TYR A 397 12.60 -8.02 -21.89
C TYR A 397 13.49 -8.87 -20.99
N VAL A 398 13.27 -10.18 -20.99
CA VAL A 398 14.07 -11.15 -20.25
C VAL A 398 14.96 -11.91 -21.23
N PHE A 399 16.25 -11.74 -21.10
CA PHE A 399 17.25 -12.44 -21.88
C PHE A 399 18.22 -13.17 -20.94
N LYS A 400 18.15 -14.51 -20.94
CA LYS A 400 18.93 -15.36 -20.02
C LYS A 400 18.72 -14.93 -18.56
N ASN A 401 19.74 -14.35 -17.94
CA ASN A 401 19.78 -13.91 -16.56
C ASN A 401 19.61 -12.39 -16.39
N VAL A 402 19.29 -11.69 -17.46
CA VAL A 402 19.06 -10.24 -17.46
C VAL A 402 17.60 -9.95 -17.74
N ASN A 403 17.00 -9.09 -16.94
CA ASN A 403 15.70 -8.50 -17.19
C ASN A 403 15.86 -6.99 -17.40
N LEU A 404 15.57 -6.51 -18.59
CA LEU A 404 15.52 -5.10 -18.95
C LEU A 404 14.07 -4.63 -18.94
N PHE A 405 13.79 -3.50 -18.31
CA PHE A 405 12.44 -2.94 -18.24
C PHE A 405 12.48 -1.41 -18.23
N GLY A 406 11.39 -0.81 -18.64
CA GLY A 406 11.29 0.65 -18.60
C GLY A 406 9.96 1.16 -19.11
N GLU A 407 9.75 2.44 -18.93
CA GLU A 407 8.62 3.20 -19.46
C GLU A 407 9.09 4.62 -19.81
N VAL A 408 8.61 5.14 -20.93
CA VAL A 408 8.70 6.54 -21.31
C VAL A 408 7.27 7.05 -21.45
N SER A 409 6.97 8.17 -20.82
CA SER A 409 5.65 8.79 -20.85
C SER A 409 5.77 10.28 -21.10
N ARG A 410 4.81 10.81 -21.84
CA ARG A 410 4.68 12.25 -22.09
C ARG A 410 3.25 12.67 -21.84
N ASN A 411 3.07 13.76 -21.08
CA ASN A 411 1.78 14.39 -20.93
C ASN A 411 1.69 15.76 -21.63
N TYR A 412 0.46 16.16 -21.87
CA TYR A 412 0.10 17.41 -22.52
C TYR A 412 -1.18 17.97 -21.90
N PHE A 413 -1.19 19.25 -21.60
CA PHE A 413 -2.39 20.00 -21.21
C PHE A 413 -2.32 21.43 -21.72
N GLN A 414 -3.49 22.07 -21.86
CA GLN A 414 -3.63 23.43 -22.31
C GLN A 414 -4.21 24.32 -21.21
N TYR A 415 -3.62 25.48 -21.03
CA TYR A 415 -4.11 26.48 -20.11
C TYR A 415 -3.86 27.88 -20.68
N ASN A 416 -4.90 28.76 -20.69
CA ASN A 416 -4.86 30.12 -21.23
C ASN A 416 -4.33 30.23 -22.67
N GLY A 417 -4.62 29.25 -23.52
CA GLY A 417 -4.14 29.18 -24.89
C GLY A 417 -2.72 28.69 -25.07
N GLU A 418 -1.96 28.48 -24.01
CA GLU A 418 -0.61 27.95 -24.05
C GLU A 418 -0.57 26.44 -23.79
N ASN A 419 0.44 25.79 -24.34
CA ASN A 419 0.64 24.35 -24.25
C ASN A 419 1.69 24.03 -23.20
N PHE A 420 1.33 23.16 -22.26
CA PHE A 420 2.18 22.68 -21.20
C PHE A 420 2.32 21.16 -21.22
N GLY A 421 3.24 20.65 -20.46
CA GLY A 421 3.48 19.21 -20.28
C GLY A 421 4.96 18.89 -20.12
N GLY A 422 5.25 17.62 -20.01
CA GLY A 422 6.61 17.14 -19.79
C GLY A 422 6.78 15.69 -20.22
N THR A 423 7.99 15.21 -20.08
CA THR A 423 8.36 13.82 -20.34
C THR A 423 8.90 13.23 -19.05
N ALA A 424 8.52 11.98 -18.76
CA ALA A 424 9.12 11.17 -17.72
C ALA A 424 9.63 9.87 -18.30
N MET A 425 10.75 9.39 -17.80
CA MET A 425 11.30 8.09 -18.20
C MET A 425 11.90 7.35 -17.01
N VAL A 426 11.75 6.04 -17.02
CA VAL A 426 12.40 5.12 -16.09
C VAL A 426 12.89 3.90 -16.86
N HIS A 427 14.14 3.53 -16.63
CA HIS A 427 14.78 2.37 -17.25
C HIS A 427 15.55 1.59 -16.21
N GLY A 428 15.37 0.28 -16.18
CA GLY A 428 16.04 -0.59 -15.20
C GLY A 428 16.56 -1.87 -15.83
N ALA A 429 17.56 -2.42 -15.17
CA ALA A 429 18.13 -3.73 -15.45
C ALA A 429 18.27 -4.52 -14.16
N MET A 430 17.78 -5.76 -14.15
CA MET A 430 18.01 -6.74 -13.08
C MET A 430 18.86 -7.88 -13.63
N LEU A 431 19.97 -8.16 -12.97
CA LEU A 431 20.92 -9.21 -13.33
C LEU A 431 20.90 -10.28 -12.22
N SER A 432 20.49 -11.49 -12.55
CA SER A 432 20.64 -12.66 -11.67
C SER A 432 21.96 -13.35 -12.01
N LEU A 433 23.04 -12.94 -11.35
CA LEU A 433 24.39 -13.44 -11.61
C LEU A 433 24.50 -14.93 -11.26
N ASP A 434 23.84 -15.31 -10.16
CA ASP A 434 23.78 -16.67 -9.61
C ASP A 434 22.45 -16.77 -8.82
N PRO A 435 21.91 -17.97 -8.49
CA PRO A 435 20.75 -18.09 -7.60
C PRO A 435 20.91 -17.36 -6.25
N ASN A 436 22.17 -17.17 -5.81
CA ASN A 436 22.52 -16.50 -4.57
C ASN A 436 22.90 -15.01 -4.74
N ALA A 437 22.97 -14.48 -5.97
CA ALA A 437 23.43 -13.11 -6.21
C ALA A 437 22.62 -12.42 -7.31
N SER A 438 22.00 -11.31 -6.96
CA SER A 438 21.27 -10.47 -7.91
C SER A 438 21.62 -8.99 -7.69
N VAL A 439 21.73 -8.25 -8.79
CA VAL A 439 22.02 -6.82 -8.82
C VAL A 439 20.96 -6.13 -9.67
N GLY A 440 20.54 -4.94 -9.24
CA GLY A 440 19.60 -4.09 -9.96
C GLY A 440 20.15 -2.69 -10.13
N ILE A 441 19.96 -2.12 -11.32
CA ILE A 441 20.29 -0.74 -11.66
C ILE A 441 19.04 -0.10 -12.24
N LEU A 442 18.69 1.13 -11.81
CA LEU A 442 17.55 1.87 -12.34
C LEU A 442 17.92 3.34 -12.48
N TYR A 443 17.69 3.89 -13.66
CA TYR A 443 17.78 5.32 -13.95
C TYR A 443 16.39 5.90 -14.13
N ARG A 444 16.16 7.10 -13.61
CA ARG A 444 14.92 7.84 -13.75
C ARG A 444 15.18 9.32 -14.05
N ASP A 445 14.37 9.89 -14.96
CA ASP A 445 14.36 11.33 -15.26
C ASP A 445 12.90 11.77 -15.46
N TYR A 446 12.39 12.53 -14.53
CA TYR A 446 11.03 13.04 -14.51
C TYR A 446 11.06 14.55 -14.69
N GLY A 447 10.60 15.02 -15.85
CA GLY A 447 10.56 16.43 -16.18
C GLY A 447 9.72 17.25 -15.18
N ARG A 448 10.10 18.50 -14.94
CA ARG A 448 9.39 19.41 -14.03
C ARG A 448 7.94 19.69 -14.45
N GLY A 449 7.64 19.67 -15.74
CA GLY A 449 6.29 19.84 -16.30
C GLY A 449 5.51 18.54 -16.50
N TYR A 450 6.08 17.37 -16.14
CA TYR A 450 5.38 16.10 -16.24
C TYR A 450 4.34 15.95 -15.13
N GLN A 451 3.07 15.77 -15.51
CA GLN A 451 1.94 15.70 -14.58
C GLN A 451 1.00 14.55 -14.97
N THR A 452 0.86 13.56 -14.11
CA THR A 452 -0.20 12.55 -14.16
C THR A 452 -0.72 12.34 -12.73
N PHE A 453 -2.03 12.28 -12.55
CA PHE A 453 -2.63 12.26 -11.21
C PHE A 453 -2.57 10.88 -10.55
N TYR A 454 -2.68 9.82 -11.36
CA TYR A 454 -2.58 8.45 -10.91
C TYR A 454 -1.23 7.87 -11.32
N ASN A 455 -0.15 8.35 -10.74
CA ASN A 455 1.17 7.79 -10.99
C ASN A 455 1.74 7.15 -9.71
N ALA A 456 2.66 6.22 -9.90
CA ALA A 456 3.41 5.59 -8.83
C ALA A 456 4.76 5.03 -9.36
N GLY A 457 5.42 5.78 -10.22
CA GLY A 457 6.77 5.48 -10.68
C GLY A 457 7.75 5.33 -9.51
N PHE A 458 8.89 4.68 -9.75
CA PHE A 458 9.92 4.55 -8.73
C PHE A 458 10.60 5.92 -8.50
N SER A 459 10.37 6.55 -7.35
CA SER A 459 10.80 7.92 -7.04
C SER A 459 11.27 8.08 -5.59
N GLU A 460 12.00 9.14 -5.33
CA GLU A 460 12.30 9.65 -3.99
C GLU A 460 11.18 10.57 -3.50
N GLY A 461 10.63 11.37 -4.40
CA GLY A 461 9.48 12.23 -4.12
C GLY A 461 8.16 11.47 -4.02
N SER A 462 7.12 12.13 -3.51
CA SER A 462 5.75 11.59 -3.45
C SER A 462 5.09 11.50 -4.83
N ASN A 463 5.55 12.34 -5.78
CA ASN A 463 5.04 12.42 -7.15
C ASN A 463 6.14 12.08 -8.16
N THR A 464 5.75 11.53 -9.29
CA THR A 464 6.64 11.23 -10.42
C THR A 464 6.86 12.51 -11.25
N GLN A 465 7.57 13.49 -10.68
CA GLN A 465 7.77 14.83 -11.25
C GLN A 465 9.05 15.46 -10.72
N ASN A 466 9.73 16.28 -11.56
CA ASN A 466 10.86 17.11 -11.13
C ASN A 466 11.95 16.33 -10.39
N GLU A 467 12.34 15.16 -10.92
CA GLU A 467 13.30 14.28 -10.24
C GLU A 467 14.18 13.55 -11.25
N ARG A 468 15.50 13.52 -10.99
CA ARG A 468 16.45 12.62 -11.64
C ARG A 468 17.12 11.73 -10.62
N GLY A 469 17.38 10.47 -10.95
CA GLY A 469 18.05 9.60 -10.00
C GLY A 469 18.64 8.36 -10.61
N LEU A 470 19.63 7.83 -9.91
CA LEU A 470 20.29 6.56 -10.19
C LEU A 470 20.27 5.68 -8.95
N TYR A 471 19.60 4.56 -9.07
CA TYR A 471 19.51 3.54 -8.02
C TYR A 471 20.37 2.33 -8.41
N VAL A 472 21.15 1.83 -7.46
CA VAL A 472 21.89 0.57 -7.59
C VAL A 472 21.66 -0.25 -6.34
N GLY A 473 21.14 -1.46 -6.48
CA GLY A 473 20.86 -2.34 -5.34
C GLY A 473 21.38 -3.75 -5.58
N GLY A 474 21.53 -4.50 -4.48
CA GLY A 474 22.01 -5.89 -4.52
C GLY A 474 21.38 -6.76 -3.45
N LYS A 475 21.23 -8.04 -3.78
CA LYS A 475 20.83 -9.11 -2.87
C LYS A 475 21.83 -10.24 -3.01
N PHE A 476 22.50 -10.59 -1.90
CA PHE A 476 23.56 -11.58 -1.86
C PHE A 476 23.31 -12.57 -0.73
N LYS A 477 23.25 -13.83 -1.06
CA LYS A 477 23.20 -14.94 -0.11
C LYS A 477 24.61 -15.46 0.11
N LEU A 478 25.27 -14.94 1.14
CA LEU A 478 26.68 -15.24 1.42
C LEU A 478 26.91 -16.69 1.86
N THR A 479 25.95 -17.24 2.61
CA THR A 479 25.91 -18.64 3.04
C THR A 479 24.45 -19.10 3.12
N LYS A 480 24.20 -20.36 3.52
CA LYS A 480 22.82 -20.85 3.77
C LYS A 480 22.10 -20.07 4.85
N ALA A 481 22.82 -19.41 5.76
CA ALA A 481 22.25 -18.67 6.89
C ALA A 481 22.37 -17.15 6.75
N TRP A 482 23.34 -16.63 6.00
CA TRP A 482 23.62 -15.22 5.88
C TRP A 482 23.14 -14.64 4.55
N ASN A 483 22.35 -13.58 4.61
CA ASN A 483 21.96 -12.76 3.48
C ASN A 483 22.40 -11.31 3.71
N LEU A 484 22.78 -10.64 2.64
CA LEU A 484 23.10 -9.22 2.61
C LEU A 484 22.28 -8.53 1.52
N ASN A 485 21.43 -7.61 1.90
CA ASN A 485 20.66 -6.77 1.00
C ASN A 485 21.07 -5.31 1.18
N GLY A 486 21.00 -4.53 0.11
CA GLY A 486 21.28 -3.11 0.24
C GLY A 486 21.17 -2.37 -1.07
N TYR A 487 21.18 -1.04 -0.98
CA TYR A 487 21.17 -0.17 -2.15
C TYR A 487 21.82 1.18 -1.85
N VAL A 488 22.16 1.85 -2.94
CA VAL A 488 22.51 3.28 -2.99
C VAL A 488 21.58 3.93 -4.00
N ASP A 489 20.97 5.05 -3.65
CA ASP A 489 20.14 5.87 -4.51
C ASP A 489 20.63 7.30 -4.49
N LEU A 490 21.02 7.82 -5.64
CA LEU A 490 21.43 9.20 -5.86
C LEU A 490 20.31 9.93 -6.57
N PHE A 491 19.90 11.10 -6.08
CA PHE A 491 18.79 11.85 -6.64
C PHE A 491 19.01 13.35 -6.59
N GLN A 492 18.38 14.04 -7.53
CA GLN A 492 18.32 15.49 -7.60
C GLN A 492 16.94 15.96 -8.04
N PHE A 493 16.59 17.14 -7.57
CA PHE A 493 15.37 17.87 -7.97
C PHE A 493 15.81 19.14 -8.73
N PRO A 494 15.72 19.14 -10.07
CA PRO A 494 16.21 20.26 -10.89
C PRO A 494 15.46 21.58 -10.68
N TRP A 495 14.28 21.55 -10.07
CA TRP A 495 13.47 22.71 -9.74
C TRP A 495 13.09 22.73 -8.26
N MET A 496 12.65 23.90 -7.77
CA MET A 496 12.10 24.08 -6.43
C MET A 496 10.93 23.13 -6.17
N LYS A 497 10.64 22.88 -4.93
CA LYS A 497 9.48 22.11 -4.46
C LYS A 497 8.96 22.69 -3.14
N TYR A 498 7.80 22.28 -2.71
CA TYR A 498 7.22 22.74 -1.45
C TYR A 498 8.22 22.61 -0.30
N LEU A 499 8.47 23.72 0.41
CA LEU A 499 9.48 23.87 1.50
C LEU A 499 10.94 23.63 1.07
N VAL A 500 11.27 23.80 -0.22
CA VAL A 500 12.66 23.77 -0.72
C VAL A 500 12.78 24.78 -1.87
N ASP A 501 13.25 25.98 -1.56
CA ASP A 501 13.21 27.15 -2.42
C ASP A 501 14.39 27.25 -3.40
N ALA A 502 15.08 26.14 -3.63
CA ALA A 502 16.16 26.01 -4.61
C ALA A 502 16.18 24.60 -5.23
N PRO A 503 16.81 24.41 -6.40
CA PRO A 503 17.20 23.08 -6.86
C PRO A 503 17.98 22.33 -5.78
N SER A 504 17.68 21.05 -5.59
CA SER A 504 18.22 20.28 -4.46
C SER A 504 18.63 18.88 -4.86
N GLN A 505 19.50 18.27 -4.07
CA GLN A 505 20.01 16.92 -4.29
C GLN A 505 20.11 16.13 -2.99
N GLY A 506 20.32 14.84 -3.11
CA GLY A 506 20.54 13.98 -1.97
C GLY A 506 20.96 12.58 -2.36
N HIS A 507 21.16 11.77 -1.34
CA HIS A 507 21.43 10.35 -1.51
C HIS A 507 20.82 9.54 -0.38
N GLU A 508 20.58 8.28 -0.66
CA GLU A 508 20.14 7.31 0.32
C GLU A 508 20.97 6.03 0.20
N ILE A 509 21.43 5.50 1.32
CA ILE A 509 22.16 4.25 1.44
C ILE A 509 21.45 3.37 2.45
N LEU A 510 21.20 2.13 2.07
CA LEU A 510 20.64 1.12 2.98
C LEU A 510 21.48 -0.16 2.90
N ILE A 511 21.83 -0.72 4.06
CA ILE A 511 22.53 -1.99 4.19
C ILE A 511 21.82 -2.82 5.25
N GLN A 512 21.48 -4.07 4.90
CA GLN A 512 20.73 -4.98 5.78
C GLN A 512 21.35 -6.38 5.73
N PRO A 513 22.29 -6.72 6.60
CA PRO A 513 22.67 -8.10 6.87
C PRO A 513 21.58 -8.81 7.65
N SER A 514 21.31 -10.06 7.32
CA SER A 514 20.40 -10.93 8.05
C SER A 514 21.01 -12.32 8.25
N TYR A 515 20.80 -12.90 9.42
CA TYR A 515 21.26 -14.23 9.81
C TYR A 515 20.08 -15.08 10.23
N LYS A 516 19.81 -16.14 9.47
CA LYS A 516 18.72 -17.09 9.68
C LYS A 516 19.25 -18.52 9.52
N PRO A 517 19.85 -19.09 10.57
CA PRO A 517 20.45 -20.44 10.50
C PRO A 517 19.40 -21.55 10.37
N ASN A 518 18.18 -21.30 10.84
CA ASN A 518 17.06 -22.24 10.84
C ASN A 518 15.73 -21.51 10.90
N LYS A 519 14.61 -22.24 11.00
CA LYS A 519 13.26 -21.65 11.10
C LYS A 519 12.93 -21.05 12.48
N ILE A 520 13.76 -21.30 13.50
CA ILE A 520 13.52 -20.93 14.89
C ILE A 520 14.08 -19.55 15.20
N PHE A 521 15.22 -19.20 14.60
CA PHE A 521 15.95 -17.97 14.94
C PHE A 521 16.26 -17.14 13.70
N GLU A 522 15.96 -15.87 13.79
CA GLU A 522 16.31 -14.87 12.78
C GLU A 522 16.74 -13.56 13.46
N ILE A 523 17.85 -13.02 13.03
CA ILE A 523 18.32 -11.68 13.43
C ILE A 523 18.72 -10.90 12.19
N TYR A 524 18.31 -9.64 12.12
CA TYR A 524 18.83 -8.71 11.11
C TYR A 524 19.21 -7.36 11.73
N GLY A 525 20.28 -6.80 11.18
CA GLY A 525 20.64 -5.40 11.38
C GLY A 525 20.25 -4.59 10.14
N ARG A 526 19.88 -3.31 10.32
CA ARG A 526 19.70 -2.36 9.23
C ARG A 526 20.38 -1.05 9.56
N PHE A 527 21.19 -0.60 8.63
CA PHE A 527 21.68 0.77 8.59
C PHE A 527 21.05 1.47 7.39
N ARG A 528 20.49 2.66 7.63
CA ARG A 528 19.98 3.54 6.58
C ARG A 528 20.51 4.94 6.83
N GLN A 529 21.08 5.55 5.80
CA GLN A 529 21.49 6.95 5.78
C GLN A 529 20.78 7.66 4.65
N GLN A 530 20.19 8.80 4.95
CA GLN A 530 19.54 9.65 3.97
C GLN A 530 20.02 11.09 4.14
N LEU A 531 20.55 11.66 3.07
CA LEU A 531 20.83 13.07 2.94
C LEU A 531 19.79 13.72 2.03
N ARG A 532 19.16 14.76 2.51
CA ARG A 532 18.24 15.62 1.75
C ARG A 532 18.54 17.07 2.03
N GLN A 533 18.29 17.95 1.06
CA GLN A 533 18.35 19.39 1.26
C GLN A 533 16.94 19.93 1.55
N LYS A 534 16.83 20.84 2.53
CA LYS A 534 15.62 21.53 2.94
C LYS A 534 15.92 22.99 3.18
N ASN A 535 14.89 23.83 3.26
CA ASN A 535 15.05 25.21 3.69
C ASN A 535 15.67 25.27 5.10
N SER A 536 16.62 26.18 5.29
CA SER A 536 17.20 26.46 6.61
C SER A 536 16.13 27.05 7.53
N ARG A 537 16.19 26.72 8.81
CA ARG A 537 15.33 27.30 9.85
C ARG A 537 15.81 28.68 10.32
N ASP A 538 17.04 29.02 10.04
CA ASP A 538 17.66 30.29 10.50
C ASP A 538 17.52 31.43 9.49
N SER A 539 16.73 31.24 8.41
CA SER A 539 16.51 32.30 7.43
C SER A 539 15.54 33.35 7.98
N ASP A 540 16.06 34.54 8.25
CA ASP A 540 15.32 35.74 8.67
C ASP A 540 14.97 36.68 7.50
N GLY A 541 15.26 36.28 6.27
CA GLY A 541 15.16 37.11 5.09
C GLY A 541 14.20 36.61 4.02
N THR A 542 14.07 37.44 2.97
CA THR A 542 13.25 37.18 1.78
C THR A 542 13.75 36.01 0.92
N VAL A 543 14.99 35.57 1.11
CA VAL A 543 15.61 34.45 0.39
C VAL A 543 15.97 33.36 1.40
N THR A 544 15.31 32.22 1.28
CA THR A 544 15.57 31.05 2.15
C THR A 544 16.76 30.26 1.60
N SER A 545 17.82 30.14 2.36
CA SER A 545 18.94 29.23 2.04
C SER A 545 18.52 27.78 2.26
N ILE A 546 19.10 26.86 1.50
CA ILE A 546 18.90 25.42 1.72
C ILE A 546 20.06 24.88 2.56
N GLU A 547 19.77 23.91 3.43
CA GLU A 547 20.72 23.20 4.27
C GLU A 547 20.64 21.70 4.08
N ASP A 548 21.73 21.01 4.34
CA ASP A 548 21.80 19.56 4.37
C ASP A 548 21.15 19.01 5.64
N VAL A 549 20.22 18.08 5.46
CA VAL A 549 19.56 17.34 6.53
C VAL A 549 19.96 15.88 6.41
N LEU A 550 20.81 15.44 7.33
CA LEU A 550 21.35 14.09 7.37
C LEU A 550 20.65 13.26 8.44
N GLN A 551 19.89 12.27 8.01
CA GLN A 551 19.24 11.30 8.89
C GLN A 551 19.95 9.94 8.80
N ARG A 552 20.22 9.32 9.96
CA ARG A 552 20.75 7.95 10.06
C ARG A 552 19.86 7.14 10.97
N ASN A 553 19.48 5.95 10.50
CA ASN A 553 18.68 5.00 11.25
C ASN A 553 19.47 3.70 11.43
N TYR A 554 19.51 3.20 12.66
CA TYR A 554 20.13 1.94 13.05
C TYR A 554 19.04 1.07 13.64
N ARG A 555 18.86 -0.14 13.13
CA ARG A 555 17.86 -1.10 13.62
C ARG A 555 18.50 -2.46 13.85
N LEU A 556 18.12 -3.08 14.94
CA LEU A 556 18.38 -4.49 15.24
C LEU A 556 17.05 -5.16 15.54
N ASN A 557 16.76 -6.24 14.85
CA ASN A 557 15.54 -7.02 15.04
C ASN A 557 15.90 -8.49 15.27
N VAL A 558 15.30 -9.11 16.29
CA VAL A 558 15.48 -10.51 16.65
C VAL A 558 14.12 -11.18 16.71
N SER A 559 13.96 -12.29 16.01
CA SER A 559 12.79 -13.16 16.09
C SER A 559 13.21 -14.55 16.56
N TYR A 560 12.55 -15.05 17.60
CA TYR A 560 12.86 -16.34 18.22
C TYR A 560 11.57 -17.13 18.48
N VAL A 561 11.46 -18.29 17.86
CA VAL A 561 10.38 -19.25 18.09
C VAL A 561 10.78 -20.11 19.29
N VAL A 562 10.23 -19.77 20.46
CA VAL A 562 10.54 -20.44 21.74
C VAL A 562 10.08 -21.92 21.70
N ASN A 563 8.88 -22.13 21.17
CA ASN A 563 8.29 -23.43 20.91
C ASN A 563 7.19 -23.29 19.85
N GLU A 564 6.46 -24.36 19.56
CA GLU A 564 5.39 -24.37 18.55
C GLU A 564 4.20 -23.40 18.83
N PHE A 565 4.11 -22.85 20.04
CA PHE A 565 3.03 -21.94 20.45
C PHE A 565 3.49 -20.50 20.65
N PHE A 566 4.76 -20.30 21.04
CA PHE A 566 5.28 -18.99 21.44
C PHE A 566 6.38 -18.50 20.50
N THR A 567 6.21 -17.28 20.01
CA THR A 567 7.25 -16.53 19.28
C THR A 567 7.50 -15.20 19.98
N LEU A 568 8.77 -14.90 20.21
CA LEU A 568 9.24 -13.63 20.74
C LEU A 568 9.87 -12.81 19.61
N LYS A 569 9.56 -11.50 19.55
CA LYS A 569 10.22 -10.56 18.66
C LYS A 569 10.67 -9.34 19.44
N SER A 570 11.95 -9.02 19.33
CA SER A 570 12.56 -7.87 19.98
C SER A 570 13.15 -6.96 18.92
N ARG A 571 12.92 -5.66 19.05
CA ARG A 571 13.47 -4.65 18.13
C ARG A 571 14.03 -3.47 18.92
N ILE A 572 15.20 -3.02 18.51
CA ILE A 572 15.80 -1.78 18.94
C ILE A 572 16.03 -0.93 17.69
N GLU A 573 15.64 0.31 17.74
CA GLU A 573 15.88 1.26 16.66
C GLU A 573 16.36 2.58 17.25
N TYR A 574 17.36 3.18 16.59
CA TYR A 574 17.95 4.44 16.94
C TYR A 574 18.05 5.31 15.70
N VAL A 575 17.62 6.57 15.81
CA VAL A 575 17.70 7.56 14.74
C VAL A 575 18.48 8.77 15.20
N THR A 576 19.29 9.33 14.31
CA THR A 576 19.92 10.64 14.47
C THR A 576 19.55 11.53 13.29
N LEU A 577 19.29 12.80 13.58
CA LEU A 577 18.99 13.84 12.60
C LEU A 577 19.94 15.02 12.83
N ASN A 578 20.77 15.30 11.83
CA ASN A 578 21.72 16.39 11.86
C ASN A 578 21.31 17.45 10.83
N ARG A 579 21.21 18.70 11.25
CA ARG A 579 21.06 19.90 10.43
C ARG A 579 22.20 20.85 10.73
N MET A 580 22.63 21.66 9.76
CA MET A 580 23.69 22.64 10.02
C MET A 580 23.24 23.75 11.01
N SER A 581 21.93 24.09 10.93
CA SER A 581 21.35 25.18 11.75
C SER A 581 20.97 24.77 13.18
N ASN A 582 21.00 23.47 13.55
CA ASN A 582 20.50 22.99 14.85
C ASN A 582 21.45 22.00 15.53
N THR A 583 21.29 21.86 16.84
CA THR A 583 21.89 20.74 17.59
C THR A 583 21.35 19.41 17.05
N PRO A 584 22.21 18.35 16.97
CA PRO A 584 21.77 17.04 16.53
C PRO A 584 20.62 16.50 17.39
N GLU A 585 19.57 16.04 16.72
CA GLU A 585 18.41 15.42 17.35
C GLU A 585 18.52 13.89 17.25
N LYS A 586 17.95 13.19 18.21
CA LYS A 586 17.97 11.72 18.28
C LYS A 586 16.62 11.16 18.68
N GLY A 587 16.42 9.90 18.37
CA GLY A 587 15.26 9.13 18.81
C GLY A 587 15.62 7.67 19.02
N MET A 588 14.95 7.03 19.96
CA MET A 588 15.12 5.62 20.29
C MET A 588 13.77 4.94 20.43
N LEU A 589 13.67 3.71 19.95
CA LEU A 589 12.50 2.84 20.10
C LEU A 589 12.99 1.43 20.48
N PHE A 590 12.41 0.90 21.53
CA PHE A 590 12.50 -0.53 21.89
C PHE A 590 11.10 -1.13 21.81
N THR A 591 10.95 -2.30 21.16
CA THR A 591 9.69 -3.06 21.17
C THR A 591 9.93 -4.50 21.51
N GLN A 592 9.03 -5.07 22.30
CA GLN A 592 8.99 -6.49 22.63
C GLN A 592 7.61 -7.04 22.31
N ASP A 593 7.54 -8.03 21.43
CA ASP A 593 6.34 -8.76 21.09
C ASP A 593 6.36 -10.17 21.64
N LEU A 594 5.20 -10.62 22.10
CA LEU A 594 4.91 -12.01 22.42
C LEU A 594 3.72 -12.45 21.57
N LEU A 595 3.93 -13.43 20.71
CA LEU A 595 2.88 -14.08 19.92
C LEU A 595 2.61 -15.45 20.51
N TYR A 596 1.34 -15.71 20.81
CA TYR A 596 0.86 -17.01 21.29
C TYR A 596 -0.18 -17.56 20.33
N LYS A 597 0.13 -18.72 19.72
CA LYS A 597 -0.72 -19.37 18.72
C LYS A 597 -0.76 -20.88 18.99
N PRO A 598 -1.62 -21.31 19.92
CA PRO A 598 -1.70 -22.73 20.29
C PRO A 598 -2.39 -23.55 19.19
N LYS A 599 -1.86 -24.74 18.91
CA LYS A 599 -2.49 -25.71 18.02
C LYS A 599 -3.73 -26.32 18.69
N GLY A 600 -4.84 -26.40 17.96
CA GLY A 600 -6.08 -27.01 18.46
C GLY A 600 -6.85 -26.18 19.49
N PHE A 601 -6.43 -24.96 19.79
CA PHE A 601 -7.17 -24.02 20.63
C PHE A 601 -7.59 -22.81 19.80
N PRO A 602 -8.85 -22.38 19.86
CA PRO A 602 -9.39 -21.39 18.90
C PRO A 602 -9.02 -19.94 19.23
N VAL A 603 -7.96 -19.69 19.99
CA VAL A 603 -7.54 -18.36 20.43
C VAL A 603 -6.09 -18.09 20.05
N ASP A 604 -5.86 -17.03 19.27
CA ASP A 604 -4.53 -16.43 19.05
C ASP A 604 -4.39 -15.16 19.87
N LEU A 605 -3.22 -14.91 20.42
CA LEU A 605 -2.91 -13.72 21.21
C LEU A 605 -1.63 -13.06 20.70
N ALA A 606 -1.64 -11.74 20.51
CA ALA A 606 -0.45 -10.95 20.28
C ALA A 606 -0.38 -9.80 21.30
N LEU A 607 0.76 -9.72 21.98
CA LEU A 607 1.04 -8.67 22.96
C LEU A 607 2.25 -7.87 22.48
N ARG A 608 2.22 -6.57 22.66
CA ARG A 608 3.39 -5.71 22.49
C ARG A 608 3.53 -4.77 23.69
N TYR A 609 4.79 -4.57 24.07
CA TYR A 609 5.21 -3.43 24.89
C TYR A 609 6.33 -2.71 24.18
N ALA A 610 6.24 -1.38 24.12
CA ALA A 610 7.23 -0.53 23.48
C ALA A 610 7.59 0.65 24.38
N LEU A 611 8.88 1.03 24.36
CA LEU A 611 9.41 2.23 24.98
C LEU A 611 10.00 3.11 23.89
N PHE A 612 9.71 4.41 23.95
CA PHE A 612 10.24 5.37 22.99
C PHE A 612 10.62 6.68 23.66
N ASP A 613 11.68 7.28 23.12
CA ASP A 613 12.17 8.58 23.50
C ASP A 613 12.76 9.29 22.28
N THR A 614 12.18 10.41 21.87
CA THR A 614 12.59 11.20 20.71
C THR A 614 12.64 12.68 21.05
N ASP A 615 13.69 13.37 20.61
CA ASP A 615 13.86 14.79 20.87
C ASP A 615 12.78 15.65 20.18
N SER A 616 12.31 15.23 19.00
CA SER A 616 11.31 15.94 18.22
C SER A 616 10.42 15.01 17.39
N TYR A 617 9.40 15.57 16.72
CA TYR A 617 8.61 14.86 15.73
C TYR A 617 9.41 14.48 14.47
N ASP A 618 10.50 15.19 14.16
CA ASP A 618 11.37 14.89 13.02
C ASP A 618 12.19 13.60 13.23
N THR A 619 12.42 13.21 14.49
CA THR A 619 13.10 11.97 14.88
C THR A 619 12.15 10.83 15.24
N ARG A 620 10.87 10.91 14.83
CA ARG A 620 9.89 9.84 15.03
C ARG A 620 10.30 8.54 14.36
N LEU A 621 9.90 7.45 14.96
CA LEU A 621 10.15 6.10 14.48
C LEU A 621 8.84 5.39 14.16
N TYR A 622 8.84 4.52 13.18
CA TYR A 622 7.67 3.76 12.76
C TYR A 622 7.85 2.27 13.01
N SER A 623 6.84 1.62 13.53
CA SER A 623 6.85 0.16 13.71
C SER A 623 5.50 -0.44 13.37
N PHE A 624 5.53 -1.49 12.55
CA PHE A 624 4.35 -2.29 12.28
C PHE A 624 3.79 -2.89 13.58
N GLU A 625 2.46 -2.86 13.75
CA GLU A 625 1.73 -3.50 14.84
C GLU A 625 0.75 -4.54 14.30
N ASN A 626 0.66 -5.68 15.00
CA ASN A 626 -0.36 -6.69 14.70
C ASN A 626 -1.75 -6.12 14.96
N ASN A 627 -2.70 -6.37 14.03
CA ASN A 627 -4.06 -5.87 14.10
C ASN A 627 -5.06 -6.92 13.58
N ALA A 628 -6.35 -6.58 13.59
CA ALA A 628 -7.37 -7.39 12.96
C ALA A 628 -7.09 -7.57 11.45
N LEU A 629 -7.62 -8.63 10.85
CA LEU A 629 -7.40 -8.94 9.43
C LEU A 629 -7.84 -7.77 8.54
N TYR A 630 -6.98 -7.35 7.60
CA TYR A 630 -7.15 -6.19 6.72
C TYR A 630 -7.16 -4.83 7.44
N VAL A 631 -6.73 -4.77 8.69
CA VAL A 631 -6.46 -3.51 9.39
C VAL A 631 -4.95 -3.34 9.49
N PHE A 632 -4.45 -2.33 8.81
CA PHE A 632 -3.04 -2.02 8.79
C PHE A 632 -2.71 -0.96 9.84
N ALA A 633 -1.61 -1.14 10.58
CA ALA A 633 -1.18 -0.20 11.60
C ALA A 633 0.35 -0.09 11.63
N VAL A 634 0.85 1.10 11.30
CA VAL A 634 2.27 1.49 11.43
C VAL A 634 2.34 2.83 12.15
N PRO A 635 1.99 2.89 13.44
CA PRO A 635 1.97 4.15 14.16
C PRO A 635 3.36 4.78 14.26
N ALA A 636 3.37 6.12 14.31
CA ALA A 636 4.54 6.90 14.65
C ALA A 636 4.77 6.91 16.17
N TYR A 637 6.00 6.65 16.57
CA TYR A 637 6.48 6.76 17.95
C TYR A 637 7.30 8.05 18.06
N TYR A 638 6.81 9.02 18.80
CA TYR A 638 7.43 10.34 18.95
C TYR A 638 7.23 10.91 20.36
N TYR A 639 8.05 11.85 20.76
CA TYR A 639 8.21 12.34 22.15
C TYR A 639 8.73 11.24 23.09
N GLN A 640 8.31 11.23 24.36
CA GLN A 640 8.75 10.27 25.36
C GLN A 640 7.55 9.54 25.96
N GLY A 641 7.61 8.21 25.98
CA GLY A 641 6.51 7.44 26.51
C GLY A 641 6.64 5.93 26.31
N ASN A 642 5.50 5.27 26.51
CA ASN A 642 5.34 3.86 26.23
C ASN A 642 4.07 3.57 25.44
N ARG A 643 4.09 2.45 24.76
CA ARG A 643 2.96 1.90 24.01
C ARG A 643 2.77 0.44 24.38
N ALA A 644 1.54 0.06 24.67
CA ALA A 644 1.21 -1.36 24.82
C ALA A 644 -0.05 -1.69 24.05
N TYR A 645 -0.14 -2.91 23.52
CA TYR A 645 -1.40 -3.45 23.00
C TYR A 645 -1.53 -4.94 23.28
N ILE A 646 -2.81 -5.36 23.31
CA ILE A 646 -3.25 -6.74 23.28
C ILE A 646 -4.17 -6.92 22.08
N LEU A 647 -3.92 -7.94 21.27
CA LEU A 647 -4.78 -8.41 20.18
C LEU A 647 -5.16 -9.84 20.45
N LEU A 648 -6.44 -10.09 20.54
CA LEU A 648 -7.04 -11.42 20.68
C LEU A 648 -7.80 -11.74 19.39
N ARG A 649 -7.57 -12.92 18.82
CA ARG A 649 -8.42 -13.53 17.80
C ARG A 649 -9.08 -14.75 18.41
N TYR A 650 -10.39 -14.87 18.23
CA TYR A 650 -11.19 -16.01 18.69
C TYR A 650 -12.02 -16.58 17.54
N SER A 651 -11.71 -17.81 17.13
CA SER A 651 -12.46 -18.57 16.11
C SER A 651 -13.51 -19.43 16.81
N PHE A 652 -14.67 -18.83 17.16
CA PHE A 652 -15.68 -19.47 18.01
C PHE A 652 -16.59 -20.46 17.27
N LEU A 653 -16.70 -20.32 15.94
CA LEU A 653 -17.38 -21.26 15.04
C LEU A 653 -16.49 -21.53 13.82
N ARG A 654 -16.75 -22.61 13.10
CA ARG A 654 -15.95 -23.02 11.92
C ARG A 654 -15.81 -21.91 10.86
N HIS A 655 -16.75 -20.95 10.84
CA HIS A 655 -16.86 -19.90 9.85
C HIS A 655 -16.90 -18.49 10.46
N CYS A 656 -16.65 -18.35 11.75
CA CYS A 656 -16.75 -17.07 12.45
C CYS A 656 -15.47 -16.78 13.24
N ASP A 657 -14.85 -15.65 12.94
CA ASP A 657 -13.68 -15.13 13.65
C ASP A 657 -13.99 -13.77 14.26
N LEU A 658 -13.64 -13.58 15.52
CA LEU A 658 -13.73 -12.33 16.25
C LEU A 658 -12.32 -11.85 16.60
N TRP A 659 -11.98 -10.63 16.24
CA TRP A 659 -10.78 -9.94 16.71
C TRP A 659 -11.17 -8.84 17.70
N VAL A 660 -10.43 -8.75 18.80
CA VAL A 660 -10.52 -7.64 19.73
C VAL A 660 -9.09 -7.14 19.98
N ARG A 661 -8.82 -5.90 19.64
CA ARG A 661 -7.55 -5.25 19.90
C ARG A 661 -7.76 -4.02 20.78
N TYR A 662 -7.02 -3.93 21.86
CA TYR A 662 -6.93 -2.73 22.66
C TYR A 662 -5.47 -2.30 22.78
N GLY A 663 -5.19 -1.04 22.52
CA GLY A 663 -3.88 -0.46 22.65
C GLY A 663 -3.92 0.93 23.27
N TYR A 664 -2.80 1.38 23.83
CA TYR A 664 -2.67 2.75 24.33
C TYR A 664 -1.25 3.27 24.16
N PHE A 665 -1.13 4.56 23.88
CA PHE A 665 0.07 5.36 24.11
C PHE A 665 -0.06 6.08 25.45
N LEU A 666 1.03 6.12 26.21
CA LEU A 666 1.17 6.94 27.41
C LEU A 666 2.41 7.81 27.25
N TYR A 667 2.23 9.11 27.18
CA TYR A 667 3.31 10.09 27.03
C TYR A 667 3.72 10.65 28.41
N ASN A 668 5.03 10.60 28.70
CA ASN A 668 5.53 11.02 30.01
C ASN A 668 5.70 12.55 30.13
N ASN A 669 5.90 13.23 29.01
CA ASN A 669 6.25 14.64 28.92
C ASN A 669 5.18 15.52 28.27
N ARG A 670 3.92 15.04 28.17
CA ARG A 670 2.82 15.78 27.54
C ARG A 670 1.60 15.82 28.44
N LYS A 671 0.94 16.99 28.48
CA LYS A 671 -0.35 17.20 29.13
C LYS A 671 -1.51 17.20 28.14
N THR A 672 -1.20 17.36 26.85
CA THR A 672 -2.14 17.30 25.73
C THR A 672 -1.48 16.56 24.57
N ILE A 673 -2.29 15.84 23.78
CA ILE A 673 -1.88 15.07 22.61
C ILE A 673 -2.64 15.62 21.41
N SER A 674 -1.94 15.77 20.25
CA SER A 674 -2.46 16.42 19.04
C SER A 674 -2.82 17.90 19.27
N SER A 675 -3.56 18.50 18.34
CA SER A 675 -3.98 19.92 18.40
C SER A 675 -5.32 20.13 17.68
N GLY A 676 -5.96 21.30 17.93
CA GLY A 676 -7.22 21.65 17.29
C GLY A 676 -8.35 20.69 17.66
N ALA A 677 -9.19 20.32 16.71
CA ALA A 677 -10.28 19.37 16.93
C ALA A 677 -9.82 17.96 17.37
N GLU A 678 -8.60 17.57 17.03
CA GLU A 678 -8.00 16.28 17.39
C GLU A 678 -7.32 16.28 18.78
N GLU A 679 -7.31 17.39 19.51
CA GLU A 679 -6.65 17.51 20.80
C GLU A 679 -7.32 16.61 21.85
N ILE A 680 -6.51 15.82 22.54
CA ILE A 680 -6.89 15.01 23.70
C ILE A 680 -6.26 15.64 24.94
N LYS A 681 -7.07 16.00 25.92
CA LYS A 681 -6.59 16.45 27.24
C LYS A 681 -6.08 15.25 28.04
N GLY A 682 -4.81 15.28 28.40
CA GLY A 682 -4.14 14.20 29.12
C GLY A 682 -2.94 13.64 28.35
N SER A 683 -2.29 12.65 28.95
CA SER A 683 -1.08 12.00 28.46
C SER A 683 -1.33 10.65 27.79
N ARG A 684 -2.60 10.21 27.70
CA ARG A 684 -2.99 8.90 27.15
C ARG A 684 -3.81 9.03 25.88
N LYS A 685 -3.52 8.16 24.89
CA LYS A 685 -4.31 7.97 23.67
C LYS A 685 -4.50 6.47 23.47
N SER A 686 -5.75 6.01 23.51
CA SER A 686 -6.10 4.59 23.35
C SER A 686 -6.77 4.33 22.01
N ASP A 687 -6.64 3.10 21.53
CA ASP A 687 -7.33 2.58 20.36
C ASP A 687 -7.98 1.24 20.69
N LEU A 688 -9.22 1.07 20.25
CA LEU A 688 -9.97 -0.18 20.37
C LEU A 688 -10.47 -0.57 18.97
N VAL A 689 -10.27 -1.82 18.60
CA VAL A 689 -10.76 -2.41 17.36
C VAL A 689 -11.51 -3.69 17.71
N ILE A 690 -12.75 -3.79 17.29
CA ILE A 690 -13.56 -5.01 17.37
C ILE A 690 -13.97 -5.37 15.95
N GLN A 691 -13.61 -6.56 15.49
CA GLN A 691 -13.94 -7.01 14.13
C GLN A 691 -14.51 -8.42 14.15
N LEU A 692 -15.62 -8.61 13.47
CA LEU A 692 -16.24 -9.90 13.21
C LEU A 692 -16.09 -10.24 11.74
N ARG A 693 -15.69 -11.48 11.44
CA ARG A 693 -15.75 -12.09 10.11
C ARG A 693 -16.68 -13.28 10.15
N ILE A 694 -17.59 -13.33 9.19
CA ILE A 694 -18.46 -14.48 8.92
C ILE A 694 -18.14 -14.95 7.50
N SER A 695 -17.90 -16.26 7.30
CA SER A 695 -17.62 -16.84 5.97
C SER A 695 -18.42 -18.11 5.77
N TRP A 696 -18.95 -18.34 4.56
CA TRP A 696 -19.72 -19.54 4.23
C TRP A 696 -19.63 -19.90 2.75
#